data_0bb83a35b5a83ba7de3294e264cccd06
#
_entry.id   0bb83a35b5a83ba7de3294e264cccd06
#
_cell.length_a   1.000
_cell.length_b   1.000
_cell.length_c   1.000
_cell.angle_alpha   90.00
_cell.angle_beta   90.00
_cell.angle_gamma   90.00
#
_symmetry.space_group_name_H-M   'P 1'
#
loop_
_entity.id
_entity.type
_entity.pdbx_description
1 polymer ?
#
loop_
_entity_poly.entity_id
_entity_poly.type
_entity_poly.pdbx_seq_one_letter_code
_entity_poly.pdbx_strand_id
1 'polypeptide(L)'
;MKEFRGCCATGSDRVSGSISPKTQEKKADLRHIMLAGNPNCGKSTLFNRLCNLHVRTGNYPGVTVTRHVGSYGDNIQLIDLPGIYSLSSASTDELVASLELLDNDAELIVNVIDATSLERSLYLTLELKMLGVPMMIVLNMWDEVKKRNMSIDLDKFSKFLDAEILTVSAATGEGIDALEDCLRNVKWGLEEPEYLGSDRIVSELRKVVDVTPNLYKGHSLFFAKSAVIGDTYPEALNKVPEWCAAVEQARNAIATGYDSVYHAFAADRYAYIDTIISECVSGGKAETSKKKKRTLTEAVDNIVLDRFLAFPFFILIMCAVYYISVSWLGSIATDWANDSLFGDQVIPFVRDLLSSRGASEWLTSLVSDGVVGGVGAVLGFVPQMIILFFLLSVLEECGYMTRAAFILDRIFNLFGMSGRAFIPYLIGSGCGVPALMTARTLGSESERRITLLTTTMIPCSAKLPVIITMAGAVFNDTLVFNLFGSEVRLFAPVMYLSAVFMVILSAFILSKFGQFRHSASSLMLELPSYHIPMLRVILLSIWQRVKGYVLKAGRVIFPCVTVLWLISHIGYDGNDNKFVMLDDSDTESSLVADIVKPVSGVFAPLGFDDYRASVSVITGLIAKESIISTMAVFVGVDEPEELEDDASSEDVAENEEQQNAFYTAIRNNMFHIDELGTKGLLGALAFVIFNLFTIPCVAAVGVLKKEIGSQKLFWLAIAYQIGLSYGVALAVYQFGLLCIGEPFTLWTGVAIAWLLVIAYILFIKKAPQTQEAISFEFIKE
;
A
#
# COMPACT_ATOMS: atom_id res chain seq x y z
N MET A 1 -18.02 20.29 20.74
CA MET A 1 -16.87 19.34 20.69
C MET A 1 -16.89 18.45 21.93
N LYS A 2 -17.74 17.45 21.95
CA LYS A 2 -17.77 16.40 22.98
C LYS A 2 -18.03 15.09 22.29
N GLU A 3 -17.06 14.22 22.40
CA GLU A 3 -17.09 12.77 22.28
C GLU A 3 -17.69 12.14 21.00
N PHE A 4 -16.83 12.06 19.95
CA PHE A 4 -16.94 10.96 18.99
C PHE A 4 -16.37 9.69 19.64
N ARG A 5 -17.21 8.83 20.15
CA ARG A 5 -16.81 7.45 20.48
C ARG A 5 -17.10 6.56 19.28
N GLY A 6 -16.08 6.35 18.48
CA GLY A 6 -16.07 5.25 17.53
C GLY A 6 -16.09 3.93 18.29
N CYS A 7 -16.99 3.01 17.95
CA CYS A 7 -16.97 1.63 18.39
C CYS A 7 -15.74 0.89 17.85
N CYS A 8 -14.60 1.02 18.53
CA CYS A 8 -13.47 0.08 18.51
C CYS A 8 -12.45 0.50 19.57
N ALA A 9 -12.80 0.41 20.86
CA ALA A 9 -11.80 0.33 21.93
C ALA A 9 -12.42 -0.16 23.23
N THR A 10 -12.45 -1.46 23.42
CA THR A 10 -12.42 -2.03 24.77
C THR A 10 -10.97 -2.11 25.21
N GLY A 11 -10.55 -1.20 26.07
CA GLY A 11 -9.20 -1.19 26.62
C GLY A 11 -8.98 0.05 27.46
N SER A 12 -9.23 -0.09 28.78
CA SER A 12 -8.97 0.90 29.82
C SER A 12 -7.55 1.47 29.74
N ASP A 13 -7.44 2.79 29.57
CA ASP A 13 -6.41 3.57 30.24
C ASP A 13 -6.88 5.03 30.34
N ARG A 14 -7.22 5.39 31.57
CA ARG A 14 -7.56 6.76 31.97
C ARG A 14 -6.26 7.56 32.02
N VAL A 15 -6.09 8.50 31.11
CA VAL A 15 -5.14 9.60 31.32
C VAL A 15 -5.96 10.81 31.77
N SER A 16 -5.92 11.07 33.06
CA SER A 16 -6.43 12.29 33.68
C SER A 16 -5.48 13.45 33.40
N GLY A 17 -5.81 14.27 32.43
CA GLY A 17 -5.20 15.59 32.20
C GLY A 17 -6.24 16.67 32.47
N SER A 18 -6.17 17.32 33.64
CA SER A 18 -6.97 18.46 33.99
C SER A 18 -6.61 19.65 33.11
N ILE A 19 -7.52 20.03 32.19
CA ILE A 19 -7.46 21.32 31.49
C ILE A 19 -8.33 22.28 32.25
N SER A 20 -7.71 23.26 32.93
CA SER A 20 -8.38 24.38 33.56
C SER A 20 -9.15 25.23 32.53
N PRO A 21 -10.32 25.78 32.88
CA PRO A 21 -11.08 26.64 31.97
C PRO A 21 -10.36 27.98 31.82
N LYS A 22 -9.73 28.20 30.67
CA LYS A 22 -9.33 29.56 30.26
C LYS A 22 -10.55 30.28 29.71
N THR A 23 -10.91 31.34 30.38
CA THR A 23 -11.68 32.54 30.00
C THR A 23 -12.33 32.48 28.61
N GLN A 24 -13.66 32.39 28.57
CA GLN A 24 -14.48 32.73 27.41
C GLN A 24 -14.30 34.22 27.09
N GLU A 25 -13.35 34.56 26.25
CA GLU A 25 -13.43 35.77 25.46
C GLU A 25 -14.59 35.57 24.46
N LYS A 26 -15.50 36.57 24.38
CA LYS A 26 -16.55 36.65 23.36
C LYS A 26 -15.92 36.40 21.99
N LYS A 27 -16.14 35.19 21.41
CA LYS A 27 -15.85 34.93 20.02
C LYS A 27 -16.70 35.91 19.19
N ALA A 28 -16.05 36.81 18.46
CA ALA A 28 -16.64 37.47 17.32
C ALA A 28 -17.28 36.40 16.41
N ASP A 29 -18.40 36.70 15.76
CA ASP A 29 -19.11 35.88 14.79
C ASP A 29 -18.12 35.46 13.67
N LEU A 30 -17.38 34.37 13.88
CA LEU A 30 -16.45 33.80 12.90
C LEU A 30 -17.28 33.03 11.89
N ARG A 31 -17.26 33.46 10.65
CA ARG A 31 -17.95 32.82 9.53
C ARG A 31 -17.08 31.70 8.96
N HIS A 32 -17.68 30.54 8.71
CA HIS A 32 -17.00 29.36 8.20
C HIS A 32 -17.29 29.17 6.71
N ILE A 33 -16.24 29.27 5.88
CA ILE A 33 -16.27 28.95 4.46
C ILE A 33 -15.57 27.61 4.24
N MET A 34 -16.23 26.67 3.59
CA MET A 34 -15.64 25.39 3.25
C MET A 34 -15.26 25.32 1.78
N LEU A 35 -13.98 25.01 1.50
CA LEU A 35 -13.53 24.74 0.14
C LEU A 35 -13.72 23.25 -0.16
N ALA A 36 -14.62 22.96 -1.09
CA ALA A 36 -14.87 21.64 -1.63
C ALA A 36 -14.36 21.53 -3.08
N GLY A 37 -14.12 20.34 -3.56
CA GLY A 37 -13.75 20.10 -4.94
C GLY A 37 -13.02 18.77 -5.13
N ASN A 38 -12.95 18.33 -6.37
CA ASN A 38 -12.29 17.07 -6.73
C ASN A 38 -10.78 17.11 -6.45
N PRO A 39 -10.13 15.96 -6.28
CA PRO A 39 -8.68 15.89 -6.29
C PRO A 39 -8.11 16.55 -7.55
N ASN A 40 -6.99 17.25 -7.41
CA ASN A 40 -6.27 17.94 -8.51
C ASN A 40 -7.00 19.10 -9.20
N CYS A 41 -8.16 19.56 -8.74
CA CYS A 41 -8.81 20.74 -9.28
C CYS A 41 -8.11 22.08 -8.94
N GLY A 42 -7.02 22.03 -8.18
CA GLY A 42 -6.24 23.22 -7.76
C GLY A 42 -6.75 23.87 -6.48
N LYS A 43 -7.60 23.20 -5.69
CA LYS A 43 -8.19 23.66 -4.44
C LYS A 43 -7.15 24.17 -3.44
N SER A 44 -6.15 23.35 -3.11
CA SER A 44 -5.09 23.72 -2.16
C SER A 44 -4.18 24.86 -2.67
N THR A 45 -4.02 25.00 -3.98
CA THR A 45 -3.32 26.15 -4.59
C THR A 45 -4.11 27.43 -4.37
N LEU A 46 -5.44 27.38 -4.59
CA LEU A 46 -6.34 28.49 -4.34
C LEU A 46 -6.38 28.85 -2.86
N PHE A 47 -6.51 27.87 -1.97
CA PHE A 47 -6.49 28.05 -0.53
C PHE A 47 -5.22 28.76 -0.05
N ASN A 48 -4.04 28.31 -0.49
CA ASN A 48 -2.77 28.91 -0.12
C ASN A 48 -2.63 30.37 -0.60
N ARG A 49 -3.23 30.72 -1.74
CA ARG A 49 -3.26 32.10 -2.23
C ARG A 49 -4.18 33.00 -1.39
N LEU A 50 -5.37 32.53 -1.04
CA LEU A 50 -6.34 33.28 -0.26
C LEU A 50 -5.87 33.50 1.20
N CYS A 51 -5.18 32.54 1.80
CA CYS A 51 -4.82 32.59 3.22
C CYS A 51 -3.49 33.26 3.52
N ASN A 52 -2.73 33.78 2.54
CA ASN A 52 -1.49 34.56 2.71
C ASN A 52 -0.60 34.12 3.89
N LEU A 53 -0.19 32.85 3.96
CA LEU A 53 0.71 32.24 4.97
C LEU A 53 0.14 32.05 6.40
N HIS A 54 -1.13 32.31 6.66
CA HIS A 54 -1.75 32.09 7.98
C HIS A 54 -2.52 30.77 8.03
N VAL A 55 -1.84 29.66 7.76
CA VAL A 55 -2.44 28.30 7.73
C VAL A 55 -2.10 27.54 9.01
N ARG A 56 -3.13 27.06 9.71
CA ARG A 56 -2.99 26.08 10.80
C ARG A 56 -3.25 24.69 10.25
N THR A 57 -2.29 23.79 10.44
CA THR A 57 -2.43 22.39 10.09
C THR A 57 -2.73 21.54 11.32
N GLY A 58 -3.69 20.65 11.20
CA GLY A 58 -4.05 19.67 12.23
C GLY A 58 -4.55 18.40 11.57
N ASN A 59 -4.93 17.40 12.33
CA ASN A 59 -5.64 16.24 11.81
C ASN A 59 -7.09 16.31 12.24
N TYR A 60 -7.98 15.77 11.42
CA TYR A 60 -9.37 15.57 11.83
C TYR A 60 -9.44 14.61 13.03
N PRO A 61 -10.36 14.83 14.00
CA PRO A 61 -10.47 13.99 15.18
C PRO A 61 -10.69 12.51 14.83
N GLY A 62 -9.79 11.65 15.32
CA GLY A 62 -9.92 10.19 15.15
C GLY A 62 -9.43 9.60 13.83
N VAL A 63 -8.95 10.43 12.90
CA VAL A 63 -8.44 9.98 11.59
C VAL A 63 -7.09 10.62 11.25
N THR A 64 -6.37 10.04 10.30
CA THR A 64 -5.04 10.55 9.85
C THR A 64 -5.13 11.61 8.74
N VAL A 65 -6.35 12.05 8.40
CA VAL A 65 -6.59 13.06 7.37
C VAL A 65 -6.18 14.44 7.87
N THR A 66 -5.43 15.19 7.08
CA THR A 66 -4.93 16.52 7.46
C THR A 66 -6.01 17.58 7.27
N ARG A 67 -6.26 18.37 8.31
CA ARG A 67 -7.16 19.54 8.27
C ARG A 67 -6.35 20.81 8.08
N HIS A 68 -6.63 21.54 7.03
CA HIS A 68 -6.04 22.86 6.79
C HIS A 68 -7.08 23.94 7.07
N VAL A 69 -6.75 24.82 8.00
CA VAL A 69 -7.62 25.94 8.37
C VAL A 69 -6.84 27.23 8.22
N GLY A 70 -7.37 28.16 7.43
CA GLY A 70 -6.80 29.46 7.18
C GLY A 70 -7.71 30.57 7.66
N SER A 71 -7.15 31.72 8.06
CA SER A 71 -7.90 32.94 8.36
C SER A 71 -7.87 33.84 7.14
N TYR A 72 -9.03 34.35 6.74
CA TYR A 72 -9.19 35.32 5.67
C TYR A 72 -9.89 36.56 6.22
N GLY A 73 -9.17 37.71 6.27
CA GLY A 73 -9.65 38.88 6.97
C GLY A 73 -9.82 38.65 8.49
N ASP A 74 -10.59 39.49 9.16
CA ASP A 74 -10.72 39.45 10.63
C ASP A 74 -11.78 38.44 11.11
N ASN A 75 -12.79 38.11 10.27
CA ASN A 75 -13.98 37.36 10.71
C ASN A 75 -14.29 36.11 9.87
N ILE A 76 -13.46 35.74 8.90
CA ILE A 76 -13.71 34.57 8.01
C ILE A 76 -12.66 33.50 8.26
N GLN A 77 -13.13 32.26 8.46
CA GLN A 77 -12.30 31.07 8.57
C GLN A 77 -12.51 30.20 7.34
N LEU A 78 -11.45 30.00 6.56
CA LEU A 78 -11.44 29.08 5.43
C LEU A 78 -11.02 27.70 5.90
N ILE A 79 -11.79 26.66 5.54
CA ILE A 79 -11.50 25.26 5.83
C ILE A 79 -11.31 24.53 4.50
N ASP A 80 -10.10 24.00 4.26
CA ASP A 80 -9.81 23.17 3.08
C ASP A 80 -10.23 21.73 3.35
N LEU A 81 -11.29 21.27 2.68
CA LEU A 81 -11.76 19.88 2.78
C LEU A 81 -10.85 18.95 1.97
N PRO A 82 -10.73 17.68 2.31
CA PRO A 82 -10.09 16.69 1.46
C PRO A 82 -10.65 16.72 0.03
N GLY A 83 -9.83 16.41 -0.96
CA GLY A 83 -10.31 16.26 -2.34
C GLY A 83 -11.18 15.01 -2.49
N ILE A 84 -12.44 15.17 -2.87
CA ILE A 84 -13.44 14.11 -2.94
C ILE A 84 -14.15 14.10 -4.29
N TYR A 85 -14.69 12.95 -4.68
CA TYR A 85 -15.49 12.81 -5.89
C TYR A 85 -16.99 12.74 -5.60
N SER A 86 -17.36 12.31 -4.40
CA SER A 86 -18.75 12.19 -3.96
C SER A 86 -18.84 12.39 -2.44
N LEU A 87 -20.05 12.64 -1.95
CA LEU A 87 -20.36 12.69 -0.52
C LEU A 87 -20.84 11.31 -0.04
N SER A 88 -20.02 10.30 -0.24
CA SER A 88 -20.28 8.93 0.20
C SER A 88 -19.41 8.56 1.41
N SER A 89 -19.74 7.47 2.09
CA SER A 89 -18.88 6.93 3.15
C SER A 89 -17.84 5.91 2.63
N ALA A 90 -17.62 5.87 1.31
CA ALA A 90 -16.79 4.86 0.67
C ALA A 90 -15.29 5.00 0.98
N SER A 91 -14.80 6.24 1.16
CA SER A 91 -13.43 6.52 1.56
C SER A 91 -13.38 7.34 2.85
N THR A 92 -12.26 7.27 3.57
CA THR A 92 -12.05 8.07 4.79
C THR A 92 -12.12 9.57 4.49
N ASP A 93 -11.59 10.00 3.34
CA ASP A 93 -11.60 11.40 2.92
C ASP A 93 -13.01 11.89 2.61
N GLU A 94 -13.82 11.09 1.90
CA GLU A 94 -15.23 11.39 1.61
C GLU A 94 -16.07 11.44 2.88
N LEU A 95 -15.86 10.48 3.80
CA LEU A 95 -16.55 10.45 5.08
C LEU A 95 -16.23 11.70 5.92
N VAL A 96 -14.94 12.08 6.02
CA VAL A 96 -14.51 13.26 6.76
C VAL A 96 -15.10 14.54 6.16
N ALA A 97 -15.06 14.67 4.84
CA ALA A 97 -15.63 15.84 4.16
C ALA A 97 -17.16 15.93 4.35
N SER A 98 -17.86 14.78 4.25
CA SER A 98 -19.31 14.72 4.47
C SER A 98 -19.69 15.11 5.90
N LEU A 99 -18.94 14.64 6.89
CA LEU A 99 -19.20 14.96 8.30
C LEU A 99 -18.95 16.44 8.59
N GLU A 100 -17.86 17.02 8.10
CA GLU A 100 -17.56 18.45 8.30
C GLU A 100 -18.64 19.34 7.66
N LEU A 101 -19.14 18.96 6.46
CA LEU A 101 -20.22 19.67 5.77
C LEU A 101 -21.58 19.54 6.49
N LEU A 102 -21.82 18.43 7.18
CA LEU A 102 -23.07 18.17 7.90
C LEU A 102 -23.10 18.73 9.33
N ASP A 103 -21.96 19.09 9.92
CA ASP A 103 -21.82 19.53 11.31
C ASP A 103 -22.32 20.98 11.55
N ASN A 104 -23.10 21.53 10.61
CA ASN A 104 -23.82 22.80 10.64
C ASN A 104 -22.99 24.09 10.78
N ASP A 105 -21.67 24.01 10.70
CA ASP A 105 -20.80 25.19 10.79
C ASP A 105 -20.48 25.79 9.41
N ALA A 106 -20.91 25.16 8.31
CA ALA A 106 -20.70 25.65 6.96
C ALA A 106 -21.73 26.74 6.60
N GLU A 107 -21.29 27.97 6.49
CA GLU A 107 -22.15 29.08 6.06
C GLU A 107 -22.07 29.33 4.54
N LEU A 108 -21.00 28.89 3.89
CA LEU A 108 -20.79 28.94 2.45
C LEU A 108 -19.89 27.81 2.00
N ILE A 109 -20.25 27.16 0.91
CA ILE A 109 -19.39 26.22 0.20
C ILE A 109 -18.82 26.89 -1.05
N VAL A 110 -17.49 26.95 -1.14
CA VAL A 110 -16.78 27.31 -2.36
C VAL A 110 -16.36 26.05 -3.07
N ASN A 111 -17.11 25.69 -4.10
CA ASN A 111 -16.85 24.50 -4.89
C ASN A 111 -15.87 24.79 -6.02
N VAL A 112 -14.64 24.28 -5.89
CA VAL A 112 -13.56 24.49 -6.88
C VAL A 112 -13.62 23.39 -7.94
N ILE A 113 -13.89 23.80 -9.17
CA ILE A 113 -14.08 22.93 -10.34
C ILE A 113 -12.92 23.10 -11.31
N ASP A 114 -12.39 22.00 -11.82
CA ASP A 114 -11.51 22.04 -13.00
C ASP A 114 -12.33 22.34 -14.26
N ALA A 115 -12.20 23.53 -14.79
CA ALA A 115 -12.93 23.97 -15.98
C ALA A 115 -12.56 23.21 -17.25
N THR A 116 -11.47 22.45 -17.26
CA THR A 116 -11.04 21.61 -18.39
C THR A 116 -11.67 20.22 -18.38
N SER A 117 -12.29 19.81 -17.24
CA SER A 117 -12.95 18.51 -17.05
C SER A 117 -14.24 18.64 -16.24
N LEU A 118 -15.21 19.36 -16.82
CA LEU A 118 -16.48 19.70 -16.16
C LEU A 118 -17.33 18.46 -15.81
N GLU A 119 -17.40 17.49 -16.69
CA GLU A 119 -18.24 16.28 -16.52
C GLU A 119 -18.01 15.60 -15.16
N ARG A 120 -16.76 15.46 -14.78
CA ARG A 120 -16.40 14.82 -13.51
C ARG A 120 -16.67 15.69 -12.29
N SER A 121 -16.37 16.98 -12.44
CA SER A 121 -16.47 17.91 -11.30
C SER A 121 -17.92 18.24 -10.96
N LEU A 122 -18.80 18.21 -11.96
CA LEU A 122 -20.23 18.46 -11.78
C LEU A 122 -20.93 17.39 -10.95
N TYR A 123 -20.45 16.15 -10.93
CA TYR A 123 -21.05 15.11 -10.11
C TYR A 123 -21.03 15.49 -8.61
N LEU A 124 -19.88 15.94 -8.11
CA LEU A 124 -19.76 16.43 -6.74
C LEU A 124 -20.61 17.70 -6.52
N THR A 125 -20.64 18.61 -7.51
CA THR A 125 -21.44 19.83 -7.46
C THR A 125 -22.91 19.53 -7.21
N LEU A 126 -23.48 18.56 -7.93
CA LEU A 126 -24.86 18.11 -7.75
C LEU A 126 -25.10 17.47 -6.38
N GLU A 127 -24.09 16.86 -5.77
CA GLU A 127 -24.19 16.33 -4.41
C GLU A 127 -24.17 17.43 -3.35
N LEU A 128 -23.34 18.44 -3.53
CA LEU A 128 -23.25 19.58 -2.61
C LEU A 128 -24.54 20.39 -2.57
N LYS A 129 -25.24 20.55 -3.71
CA LYS A 129 -26.57 21.21 -3.76
C LYS A 129 -27.63 20.55 -2.86
N MET A 130 -27.52 19.26 -2.63
CA MET A 130 -28.45 18.53 -1.76
C MET A 130 -28.29 18.85 -0.27
N LEU A 131 -27.21 19.54 0.12
CA LEU A 131 -26.95 19.89 1.52
C LEU A 131 -27.73 21.12 1.99
N GLY A 132 -28.27 21.96 1.06
CA GLY A 132 -28.97 23.20 1.40
C GLY A 132 -28.07 24.28 2.00
N VAL A 133 -26.76 24.21 1.75
CA VAL A 133 -25.78 25.23 2.09
C VAL A 133 -25.53 26.09 0.89
N PRO A 134 -25.51 27.46 1.01
CA PRO A 134 -25.19 28.34 -0.11
C PRO A 134 -23.87 27.94 -0.77
N MET A 135 -23.88 27.89 -2.09
CA MET A 135 -22.74 27.40 -2.85
C MET A 135 -22.31 28.42 -3.92
N MET A 136 -21.02 28.72 -3.95
CA MET A 136 -20.36 29.45 -5.04
C MET A 136 -19.50 28.48 -5.84
N ILE A 137 -19.54 28.57 -7.15
CA ILE A 137 -18.76 27.72 -8.06
C ILE A 137 -17.57 28.51 -8.60
N VAL A 138 -16.38 27.97 -8.40
CA VAL A 138 -15.13 28.55 -8.88
C VAL A 138 -14.55 27.67 -9.98
N LEU A 139 -14.66 28.11 -11.22
CA LEU A 139 -14.07 27.45 -12.39
C LEU A 139 -12.58 27.79 -12.46
N ASN A 140 -11.76 26.87 -11.95
CA ASN A 140 -10.30 27.01 -11.94
C ASN A 140 -9.67 26.50 -13.25
N MET A 141 -8.37 26.75 -13.43
CA MET A 141 -7.61 26.43 -14.66
C MET A 141 -8.15 27.18 -15.89
N TRP A 142 -8.64 28.39 -15.71
CA TRP A 142 -9.22 29.19 -16.79
C TRP A 142 -8.21 29.55 -17.89
N ASP A 143 -6.93 29.64 -17.54
CA ASP A 143 -5.83 29.79 -18.48
C ASP A 143 -5.72 28.58 -19.45
N GLU A 144 -5.99 27.37 -19.00
CA GLU A 144 -6.01 26.17 -19.84
C GLU A 144 -7.25 26.13 -20.73
N VAL A 145 -8.41 26.60 -20.25
CA VAL A 145 -9.62 26.74 -21.07
C VAL A 145 -9.36 27.67 -22.27
N LYS A 146 -8.68 28.82 -22.00
CA LYS A 146 -8.29 29.77 -23.06
C LYS A 146 -7.30 29.13 -24.05
N LYS A 147 -6.31 28.40 -23.59
CA LYS A 147 -5.34 27.69 -24.44
C LYS A 147 -5.99 26.62 -25.31
N ARG A 148 -7.02 25.95 -24.81
CA ARG A 148 -7.77 24.90 -25.54
C ARG A 148 -8.84 25.45 -26.47
N ASN A 149 -9.03 26.78 -26.50
CA ASN A 149 -10.11 27.46 -27.25
C ASN A 149 -11.50 26.88 -26.93
N MET A 150 -11.73 26.56 -25.65
CA MET A 150 -13.06 26.18 -25.16
C MET A 150 -13.84 27.43 -24.81
N SER A 151 -15.14 27.47 -25.14
CA SER A 151 -16.04 28.52 -24.71
C SER A 151 -17.13 27.93 -23.83
N ILE A 152 -17.28 28.48 -22.63
CA ILE A 152 -18.30 28.09 -21.66
C ILE A 152 -19.27 29.28 -21.51
N ASP A 153 -20.54 29.04 -21.71
CA ASP A 153 -21.59 30.04 -21.48
C ASP A 153 -21.91 30.10 -19.98
N LEU A 154 -21.28 31.05 -19.29
CA LEU A 154 -21.37 31.19 -17.83
C LEU A 154 -22.79 31.52 -17.38
N ASP A 155 -23.54 32.28 -18.15
CA ASP A 155 -24.90 32.69 -17.79
C ASP A 155 -25.88 31.51 -17.82
N LYS A 156 -25.76 30.65 -18.82
CA LYS A 156 -26.55 29.41 -18.88
C LYS A 156 -26.10 28.44 -17.78
N PHE A 157 -24.77 28.29 -17.58
CA PHE A 157 -24.22 27.40 -16.59
C PHE A 157 -24.67 27.78 -15.17
N SER A 158 -24.70 29.08 -14.86
CA SER A 158 -25.24 29.63 -13.59
C SER A 158 -26.72 29.29 -13.41
N LYS A 159 -27.52 29.39 -14.50
CA LYS A 159 -28.96 29.07 -14.42
C LYS A 159 -29.23 27.59 -14.20
N PHE A 160 -28.45 26.70 -14.83
CA PHE A 160 -28.62 25.26 -14.63
C PHE A 160 -28.27 24.79 -13.21
N LEU A 161 -27.28 25.43 -12.60
CA LEU A 161 -26.80 25.06 -11.28
C LEU A 161 -27.36 25.93 -10.15
N ASP A 162 -28.12 26.96 -10.50
CA ASP A 162 -28.65 27.95 -9.54
C ASP A 162 -27.56 28.37 -8.52
N ALA A 163 -26.41 28.82 -9.05
CA ALA A 163 -25.24 29.19 -8.24
C ALA A 163 -24.44 30.32 -8.93
N GLU A 164 -23.78 31.12 -8.11
CA GLU A 164 -22.86 32.15 -8.61
C GLU A 164 -21.58 31.49 -9.12
N ILE A 165 -21.13 31.90 -10.31
CA ILE A 165 -19.98 31.29 -10.98
C ILE A 165 -18.89 32.33 -11.21
N LEU A 166 -17.67 32.01 -10.77
CA LEU A 166 -16.48 32.80 -10.99
C LEU A 166 -15.41 32.00 -11.73
N THR A 167 -14.66 32.66 -12.59
CA THR A 167 -13.55 32.07 -13.32
C THR A 167 -12.23 32.50 -12.73
N VAL A 168 -11.35 31.55 -12.39
CA VAL A 168 -10.05 31.82 -11.81
C VAL A 168 -8.96 30.96 -12.43
N SER A 169 -7.73 31.44 -12.33
CA SER A 169 -6.54 30.61 -12.51
C SER A 169 -5.68 30.69 -11.24
N ALA A 170 -5.80 29.69 -10.40
CA ALA A 170 -5.01 29.63 -9.16
C ALA A 170 -3.49 29.60 -9.43
N ALA A 171 -3.04 29.15 -10.60
CA ALA A 171 -1.64 29.14 -11.00
C ALA A 171 -1.13 30.55 -11.36
N THR A 172 -1.87 31.30 -12.18
CA THR A 172 -1.46 32.64 -12.67
C THR A 172 -1.88 33.78 -11.72
N GLY A 173 -2.95 33.60 -10.96
CA GLY A 173 -3.56 34.61 -10.11
C GLY A 173 -4.71 35.37 -10.76
N GLU A 174 -5.07 35.03 -12.00
CA GLU A 174 -6.18 35.65 -12.72
C GLU A 174 -7.51 35.37 -12.01
N GLY A 175 -8.33 36.40 -11.79
CA GLY A 175 -9.65 36.30 -11.18
C GLY A 175 -9.68 36.15 -9.66
N ILE A 176 -8.53 36.13 -8.97
CA ILE A 176 -8.49 36.00 -7.52
C ILE A 176 -9.09 37.24 -6.84
N ASP A 177 -8.78 38.46 -7.30
CA ASP A 177 -9.32 39.67 -6.74
C ASP A 177 -10.86 39.72 -6.80
N ALA A 178 -11.43 39.27 -7.91
CA ALA A 178 -12.89 39.15 -8.07
C ALA A 178 -13.51 38.14 -7.09
N LEU A 179 -12.83 37.02 -6.86
CA LEU A 179 -13.24 36.01 -5.88
C LEU A 179 -13.17 36.58 -4.44
N GLU A 180 -12.12 37.33 -4.11
CA GLU A 180 -12.00 38.00 -2.81
C GLU A 180 -13.10 39.01 -2.56
N ASP A 181 -13.44 39.82 -3.56
CA ASP A 181 -14.51 40.80 -3.48
C ASP A 181 -15.89 40.13 -3.32
N CYS A 182 -16.13 39.02 -4.04
CA CYS A 182 -17.32 38.23 -3.85
C CYS A 182 -17.42 37.61 -2.46
N LEU A 183 -16.36 37.00 -1.94
CA LEU A 183 -16.34 36.42 -0.60
C LEU A 183 -16.60 37.45 0.52
N ARG A 184 -16.25 38.73 0.32
CA ARG A 184 -16.54 39.83 1.27
C ARG A 184 -18.00 40.27 1.23
N ASN A 185 -18.66 40.17 0.07
CA ASN A 185 -19.99 40.74 -0.20
C ASN A 185 -21.10 39.70 -0.31
N VAL A 186 -20.79 38.39 -0.14
CA VAL A 186 -21.80 37.31 -0.25
C VAL A 186 -22.91 37.44 0.78
N LYS A 187 -24.14 37.23 0.33
CA LYS A 187 -25.31 37.09 1.20
C LYS A 187 -25.29 35.71 1.85
N TRP A 188 -25.18 35.70 3.16
CA TRP A 188 -25.19 34.50 3.96
C TRP A 188 -26.63 34.09 4.27
N GLY A 189 -26.98 32.82 4.10
CA GLY A 189 -28.30 32.28 4.42
C GLY A 189 -28.37 30.80 4.12
N LEU A 190 -29.36 30.09 4.63
CA LEU A 190 -29.62 28.71 4.25
C LEU A 190 -30.42 28.69 2.95
N GLU A 191 -30.04 27.88 2.00
CA GLU A 191 -30.79 27.59 0.78
C GLU A 191 -31.63 26.33 0.98
N GLU A 192 -32.71 26.19 0.20
CA GLU A 192 -33.46 24.92 0.22
C GLU A 192 -32.65 23.84 -0.50
N PRO A 193 -32.51 22.63 0.12
CA PRO A 193 -31.79 21.54 -0.53
C PRO A 193 -32.50 21.11 -1.81
N GLU A 194 -31.75 21.01 -2.89
CA GLU A 194 -32.27 20.68 -4.22
C GLU A 194 -31.62 19.44 -4.80
N TYR A 195 -32.43 18.57 -5.41
CA TYR A 195 -31.95 17.49 -6.26
C TYR A 195 -32.17 17.88 -7.73
N LEU A 196 -31.07 18.08 -8.41
CA LEU A 196 -31.04 18.35 -9.85
C LEU A 196 -30.95 17.03 -10.63
N GLY A 197 -32.05 16.65 -11.29
CA GLY A 197 -32.18 15.39 -12.04
C GLY A 197 -33.59 15.14 -12.51
N SER A 198 -33.96 13.89 -12.79
CA SER A 198 -35.28 13.54 -13.33
C SER A 198 -36.40 13.70 -12.30
N ASP A 199 -37.57 14.14 -12.73
CA ASP A 199 -38.79 14.29 -11.92
C ASP A 199 -39.18 13.00 -11.20
N ARG A 200 -38.84 11.85 -11.78
CA ARG A 200 -39.09 10.53 -11.18
C ARG A 200 -38.34 10.36 -9.86
N ILE A 201 -37.05 10.63 -9.84
CA ILE A 201 -36.22 10.50 -8.63
C ILE A 201 -36.58 11.60 -7.62
N VAL A 202 -36.78 12.84 -8.09
CA VAL A 202 -37.22 13.97 -7.28
C VAL A 202 -38.50 13.64 -6.51
N SER A 203 -39.53 13.10 -7.21
CA SER A 203 -40.82 12.78 -6.59
C SER A 203 -40.72 11.69 -5.52
N GLU A 204 -39.88 10.67 -5.74
CA GLU A 204 -39.71 9.60 -4.76
C GLU A 204 -38.88 10.06 -3.53
N LEU A 205 -37.86 10.88 -3.74
CA LEU A 205 -37.09 11.47 -2.64
C LEU A 205 -37.94 12.42 -1.80
N ARG A 206 -38.80 13.23 -2.43
CA ARG A 206 -39.72 14.14 -1.70
C ARG A 206 -40.66 13.40 -0.73
N LYS A 207 -41.14 12.22 -1.11
CA LYS A 207 -41.97 11.39 -0.21
C LYS A 207 -41.23 11.01 1.09
N VAL A 208 -39.91 10.77 0.99
CA VAL A 208 -39.06 10.47 2.16
C VAL A 208 -38.78 11.73 2.97
N VAL A 209 -38.53 12.86 2.28
CA VAL A 209 -38.28 14.17 2.92
C VAL A 209 -39.50 14.63 3.73
N ASP A 210 -40.72 14.45 3.19
CA ASP A 210 -41.97 14.88 3.85
C ASP A 210 -42.21 14.20 5.20
N VAL A 211 -41.72 12.97 5.37
CA VAL A 211 -41.82 12.22 6.64
C VAL A 211 -40.55 12.34 7.50
N THR A 212 -39.59 13.15 7.08
CA THR A 212 -38.35 13.35 7.83
C THR A 212 -38.59 14.26 9.03
N PRO A 213 -38.15 13.88 10.27
CA PRO A 213 -38.33 14.69 11.47
C PRO A 213 -37.70 16.09 11.33
N ASN A 214 -38.33 17.10 11.96
CA ASN A 214 -37.92 18.51 11.88
C ASN A 214 -36.47 18.76 12.27
N LEU A 215 -35.93 17.95 13.15
CA LEU A 215 -34.52 18.04 13.59
C LEU A 215 -33.52 17.86 12.44
N TYR A 216 -33.91 17.10 11.40
CA TYR A 216 -33.05 16.76 10.26
C TYR A 216 -33.46 17.46 8.96
N LYS A 217 -34.39 18.42 9.01
CA LYS A 217 -34.95 19.08 7.81
C LYS A 217 -33.92 19.83 7.00
N GLY A 218 -32.89 20.42 7.60
CA GLY A 218 -31.84 21.19 6.89
C GLY A 218 -31.09 20.32 5.87
N HIS A 219 -30.89 19.04 6.14
CA HIS A 219 -30.18 18.11 5.25
C HIS A 219 -31.04 16.91 4.86
N SER A 220 -32.37 17.07 4.91
CA SER A 220 -33.32 15.97 4.72
C SER A 220 -33.18 15.28 3.38
N LEU A 221 -32.89 16.01 2.32
CA LEU A 221 -32.74 15.47 0.98
C LEU A 221 -31.47 14.59 0.85
N PHE A 222 -30.37 15.03 1.46
CA PHE A 222 -29.13 14.25 1.53
C PHE A 222 -29.33 12.96 2.31
N PHE A 223 -29.98 13.01 3.48
CA PHE A 223 -30.28 11.81 4.29
C PHE A 223 -31.25 10.87 3.59
N ALA A 224 -32.26 11.39 2.90
CA ALA A 224 -33.20 10.58 2.12
C ALA A 224 -32.46 9.81 1.01
N LYS A 225 -31.60 10.50 0.24
CA LYS A 225 -30.76 9.87 -0.81
C LYS A 225 -29.83 8.81 -0.20
N SER A 226 -29.10 9.14 0.88
CA SER A 226 -28.17 8.23 1.53
C SER A 226 -28.85 6.96 2.03
N ALA A 227 -30.02 7.08 2.66
CA ALA A 227 -30.79 5.94 3.11
C ALA A 227 -31.32 5.06 1.97
N VAL A 228 -31.80 5.69 0.90
CA VAL A 228 -32.32 4.96 -0.28
C VAL A 228 -31.20 4.18 -0.96
N ILE A 229 -30.00 4.73 -1.06
CA ILE A 229 -28.82 4.03 -1.61
C ILE A 229 -28.29 2.99 -0.64
N GLY A 230 -28.49 3.16 0.67
CA GLY A 230 -27.89 2.31 1.71
C GLY A 230 -26.55 2.82 2.19
N ASP A 231 -26.30 4.12 2.07
CA ASP A 231 -25.12 4.82 2.60
C ASP A 231 -25.37 5.33 4.03
N THR A 232 -24.48 6.13 4.58
CA THR A 232 -24.51 6.59 5.97
C THR A 232 -25.55 7.70 6.21
N TYR A 233 -26.34 7.56 7.27
CA TYR A 233 -27.29 8.55 7.75
C TYR A 233 -27.51 8.41 9.28
N PRO A 234 -28.17 9.38 9.98
CA PRO A 234 -28.37 9.31 11.43
C PRO A 234 -29.19 8.10 11.87
N GLU A 235 -28.69 7.30 12.84
CA GLU A 235 -29.38 6.12 13.38
C GLU A 235 -30.79 6.42 13.96
N ALA A 236 -30.95 7.61 14.47
CA ALA A 236 -32.23 8.02 15.04
C ALA A 236 -33.38 7.94 14.03
N LEU A 237 -33.09 8.10 12.73
CA LEU A 237 -34.09 7.96 11.66
C LEU A 237 -34.57 6.53 11.51
N ASN A 238 -33.79 5.52 11.84
CA ASN A 238 -34.20 4.12 11.85
C ASN A 238 -35.28 3.80 12.89
N LYS A 239 -35.44 4.68 13.89
CA LYS A 239 -36.48 4.52 14.93
C LYS A 239 -37.83 5.09 14.51
N VAL A 240 -37.95 5.70 13.31
CA VAL A 240 -39.17 6.27 12.76
C VAL A 240 -39.75 5.31 11.72
N PRO A 241 -40.81 4.53 12.05
CA PRO A 241 -41.36 3.49 11.17
C PRO A 241 -41.87 4.04 9.84
N GLU A 242 -42.49 5.23 9.84
CA GLU A 242 -43.02 5.87 8.63
C GLU A 242 -41.90 6.26 7.66
N TRP A 243 -40.79 6.75 8.20
CA TRP A 243 -39.59 7.10 7.41
C TRP A 243 -38.96 5.86 6.79
N CYS A 244 -38.78 4.78 7.57
CA CYS A 244 -38.26 3.51 7.06
C CYS A 244 -39.13 2.91 5.94
N ALA A 245 -40.44 2.96 6.09
CA ALA A 245 -41.35 2.49 5.06
C ALA A 245 -41.26 3.33 3.76
N ALA A 246 -41.17 4.66 3.89
CA ALA A 246 -41.01 5.55 2.77
C ALA A 246 -39.67 5.32 2.02
N VAL A 247 -38.57 5.10 2.78
CA VAL A 247 -37.26 4.75 2.19
C VAL A 247 -37.33 3.46 1.39
N GLU A 248 -37.99 2.43 1.91
CA GLU A 248 -38.10 1.13 1.23
C GLU A 248 -38.97 1.21 -0.02
N GLN A 249 -40.06 1.97 0.04
CA GLN A 249 -40.91 2.24 -1.14
C GLN A 249 -40.12 3.02 -2.22
N ALA A 250 -39.41 4.09 -1.86
CA ALA A 250 -38.60 4.86 -2.77
C ALA A 250 -37.49 4.02 -3.39
N ARG A 251 -36.83 3.17 -2.58
CA ARG A 251 -35.79 2.24 -3.05
C ARG A 251 -36.31 1.31 -4.14
N ASN A 252 -37.46 0.68 -3.93
CA ASN A 252 -38.06 -0.24 -4.88
C ASN A 252 -38.53 0.48 -6.14
N ALA A 253 -39.11 1.68 -6.01
CA ALA A 253 -39.55 2.48 -7.15
C ALA A 253 -38.39 2.96 -8.01
N ILE A 254 -37.28 3.40 -7.41
CA ILE A 254 -36.10 3.91 -8.13
C ILE A 254 -35.31 2.75 -8.77
N ALA A 255 -35.21 1.60 -8.12
CA ALA A 255 -34.49 0.43 -8.64
C ALA A 255 -35.16 -0.17 -9.90
N THR A 256 -36.45 0.13 -10.17
CA THR A 256 -37.17 -0.44 -11.28
C THR A 256 -36.51 -0.08 -12.63
N GLY A 257 -35.98 -1.07 -13.36
CA GLY A 257 -35.32 -0.90 -14.66
C GLY A 257 -33.81 -0.73 -14.57
N TYR A 258 -33.21 -0.83 -13.39
CA TYR A 258 -31.75 -0.75 -13.19
C TYR A 258 -31.27 -1.95 -12.37
N ASP A 259 -29.99 -2.29 -12.53
CA ASP A 259 -29.37 -3.40 -11.77
C ASP A 259 -29.25 -3.09 -10.27
N SER A 260 -29.17 -1.82 -9.90
CA SER A 260 -29.15 -1.34 -8.51
C SER A 260 -29.66 0.10 -8.41
N VAL A 261 -30.08 0.48 -7.20
CA VAL A 261 -30.46 1.88 -6.89
C VAL A 261 -29.30 2.84 -7.15
N TYR A 262 -28.08 2.43 -6.82
CA TYR A 262 -26.88 3.23 -7.08
C TYR A 262 -26.71 3.54 -8.58
N HIS A 263 -26.89 2.53 -9.45
CA HIS A 263 -26.83 2.73 -10.91
C HIS A 263 -27.92 3.68 -11.42
N ALA A 264 -29.11 3.65 -10.81
CA ALA A 264 -30.19 4.55 -11.18
C ALA A 264 -29.82 6.02 -10.89
N PHE A 265 -29.29 6.31 -9.69
CA PHE A 265 -28.85 7.66 -9.33
C PHE A 265 -27.68 8.13 -10.18
N ALA A 266 -26.70 7.25 -10.43
CA ALA A 266 -25.55 7.59 -11.26
C ALA A 266 -25.97 7.92 -12.69
N ALA A 267 -26.80 7.07 -13.30
CA ALA A 267 -27.32 7.29 -14.66
C ALA A 267 -28.10 8.59 -14.79
N ASP A 268 -28.95 8.89 -13.81
CA ASP A 268 -29.75 10.11 -13.80
C ASP A 268 -28.87 11.37 -13.72
N ARG A 269 -27.86 11.37 -12.85
CA ARG A 269 -26.94 12.49 -12.71
C ARG A 269 -26.09 12.71 -13.96
N TYR A 270 -25.54 11.63 -14.51
CA TYR A 270 -24.77 11.76 -15.75
C TYR A 270 -25.62 12.26 -16.92
N ALA A 271 -26.88 11.83 -17.03
CA ALA A 271 -27.80 12.36 -18.04
C ALA A 271 -28.06 13.87 -17.87
N TYR A 272 -28.19 14.33 -16.61
CA TYR A 272 -28.33 15.76 -16.32
C TYR A 272 -27.04 16.54 -16.62
N ILE A 273 -25.88 16.01 -16.25
CA ILE A 273 -24.56 16.59 -16.55
C ILE A 273 -24.35 16.69 -18.06
N ASP A 274 -24.68 15.65 -18.83
CA ASP A 274 -24.60 15.67 -20.29
C ASP A 274 -25.45 16.76 -20.90
N THR A 275 -26.65 17.02 -20.34
CA THR A 275 -27.51 18.12 -20.74
C THR A 275 -26.82 19.47 -20.51
N ILE A 276 -26.28 19.70 -19.33
CA ILE A 276 -25.55 20.94 -19.01
C ILE A 276 -24.38 21.15 -19.97
N ILE A 277 -23.56 20.13 -20.17
CA ILE A 277 -22.36 20.21 -21.00
C ILE A 277 -22.76 20.51 -22.47
N SER A 278 -23.77 19.81 -23.00
CA SER A 278 -24.20 19.99 -24.39
C SER A 278 -24.77 21.38 -24.67
N GLU A 279 -25.38 22.03 -23.67
CA GLU A 279 -25.98 23.36 -23.83
C GLU A 279 -25.04 24.52 -23.47
N CYS A 280 -24.10 24.30 -22.54
CA CYS A 280 -23.25 25.37 -22.00
C CYS A 280 -21.86 25.39 -22.63
N VAL A 281 -21.34 24.28 -23.13
CA VAL A 281 -19.95 24.18 -23.61
C VAL A 281 -19.96 24.17 -25.16
N SER A 282 -19.33 25.17 -25.75
CA SER A 282 -19.11 25.26 -27.19
C SER A 282 -17.63 25.51 -27.47
N GLY A 283 -17.13 25.07 -28.63
CA GLY A 283 -15.77 25.36 -29.05
C GLY A 283 -14.71 24.56 -28.25
N GLY A 284 -14.43 23.49 -28.35
CA GLY A 284 -13.46 22.54 -27.77
C GLY A 284 -13.94 21.18 -28.19
N LYS A 285 -13.76 20.81 -29.46
CA LYS A 285 -14.05 19.50 -30.06
C LYS A 285 -15.21 18.70 -29.44
N ALA A 286 -16.36 19.35 -29.17
CA ALA A 286 -17.66 18.71 -29.09
C ALA A 286 -18.22 18.54 -30.52
N GLU A 287 -17.39 18.22 -31.51
CA GLU A 287 -17.85 17.70 -32.79
C GLU A 287 -17.87 16.18 -32.72
N THR A 288 -19.09 15.70 -32.45
CA THR A 288 -19.51 14.34 -32.79
C THR A 288 -18.87 13.87 -34.09
N SER A 289 -18.13 12.75 -33.96
CA SER A 289 -17.88 11.79 -35.04
C SER A 289 -17.43 12.35 -36.40
N LYS A 290 -16.15 12.35 -36.59
CA LYS A 290 -15.36 11.86 -37.76
C LYS A 290 -14.00 12.58 -37.81
N LYS A 291 -12.92 11.84 -37.48
CA LYS A 291 -11.51 12.25 -37.48
C LYS A 291 -11.05 13.10 -36.28
N LYS A 292 -11.23 12.61 -35.07
CA LYS A 292 -10.43 13.04 -33.92
C LYS A 292 -8.94 12.75 -34.25
N LYS A 293 -8.10 13.78 -34.37
CA LYS A 293 -6.66 13.56 -34.30
C LYS A 293 -6.41 12.97 -32.89
N ARG A 294 -6.12 11.68 -32.83
CA ARG A 294 -5.81 10.98 -31.59
C ARG A 294 -4.71 11.75 -30.87
N THR A 295 -4.93 12.09 -29.62
CA THR A 295 -3.84 12.62 -28.77
C THR A 295 -2.80 11.55 -28.58
N LEU A 296 -1.54 11.92 -28.33
CA LEU A 296 -0.49 10.94 -28.04
C LEU A 296 -0.90 10.02 -26.88
N THR A 297 -1.56 10.56 -25.86
CA THR A 297 -2.11 9.78 -24.72
C THR A 297 -3.13 8.75 -25.21
N GLU A 298 -4.10 9.13 -26.04
CA GLU A 298 -5.10 8.19 -26.57
C GLU A 298 -4.48 7.12 -27.48
N ALA A 299 -3.43 7.46 -28.23
CA ALA A 299 -2.74 6.51 -29.08
C ALA A 299 -1.98 5.46 -28.27
N VAL A 300 -1.30 5.87 -27.19
CA VAL A 300 -0.59 4.99 -26.27
C VAL A 300 -1.60 4.15 -25.46
N ASP A 301 -2.67 4.75 -24.95
CA ASP A 301 -3.70 4.06 -24.18
C ASP A 301 -4.43 2.98 -24.99
N ASN A 302 -4.61 3.15 -26.29
CA ASN A 302 -5.17 2.10 -27.14
C ASN A 302 -4.31 0.82 -27.21
N ILE A 303 -2.99 0.93 -26.95
CA ILE A 303 -2.10 -0.23 -26.90
C ILE A 303 -2.02 -0.73 -25.46
N VAL A 304 -1.78 0.17 -24.51
CA VAL A 304 -1.53 -0.16 -23.10
C VAL A 304 -2.78 -0.71 -22.41
N LEU A 305 -3.97 -0.24 -22.77
CA LEU A 305 -5.25 -0.66 -22.18
C LEU A 305 -6.02 -1.67 -23.05
N ASP A 306 -5.43 -2.13 -24.16
CA ASP A 306 -6.05 -3.15 -25.00
C ASP A 306 -6.28 -4.45 -24.20
N ARG A 307 -7.46 -5.05 -24.39
CA ARG A 307 -7.90 -6.22 -23.61
C ARG A 307 -6.91 -7.41 -23.64
N PHE A 308 -6.19 -7.61 -24.72
CA PHE A 308 -5.25 -8.72 -24.92
C PHE A 308 -3.79 -8.31 -24.73
N LEU A 309 -3.44 -7.06 -25.13
CA LEU A 309 -2.06 -6.58 -25.09
C LEU A 309 -1.69 -5.94 -23.75
N ALA A 310 -2.64 -5.49 -22.96
CA ALA A 310 -2.39 -4.79 -21.70
C ALA A 310 -1.53 -5.62 -20.72
N PHE A 311 -1.89 -6.88 -20.52
CA PHE A 311 -1.19 -7.75 -19.57
C PHE A 311 0.22 -8.17 -20.05
N PRO A 312 0.43 -8.63 -21.29
CA PRO A 312 1.77 -8.84 -21.83
C PRO A 312 2.66 -7.60 -21.82
N PHE A 313 2.11 -6.45 -22.17
CA PHE A 313 2.86 -5.18 -22.18
C PHE A 313 3.26 -4.76 -20.75
N PHE A 314 2.36 -4.94 -19.78
CA PHE A 314 2.66 -4.73 -18.37
C PHE A 314 3.80 -5.63 -17.91
N ILE A 315 3.75 -6.94 -18.21
CA ILE A 315 4.82 -7.88 -17.86
C ILE A 315 6.13 -7.46 -18.50
N LEU A 316 6.14 -7.06 -19.79
CA LEU A 316 7.33 -6.61 -20.50
C LEU A 316 8.00 -5.42 -19.81
N ILE A 317 7.20 -4.38 -19.46
CA ILE A 317 7.73 -3.20 -18.76
C ILE A 317 8.30 -3.58 -17.40
N MET A 318 7.62 -4.43 -16.65
CA MET A 318 8.09 -4.85 -15.34
C MET A 318 9.35 -5.72 -15.43
N CYS A 319 9.42 -6.64 -16.37
CA CYS A 319 10.64 -7.40 -16.65
C CYS A 319 11.81 -6.47 -17.00
N ALA A 320 11.59 -5.45 -17.84
CA ALA A 320 12.61 -4.48 -18.17
C ALA A 320 13.09 -3.69 -16.94
N VAL A 321 12.15 -3.23 -16.09
CA VAL A 321 12.50 -2.52 -14.84
C VAL A 321 13.36 -3.41 -13.92
N TYR A 322 12.95 -4.67 -13.72
CA TYR A 322 13.70 -5.59 -12.87
C TYR A 322 15.04 -6.00 -13.48
N TYR A 323 15.08 -6.26 -14.77
CA TYR A 323 16.32 -6.56 -15.46
C TYR A 323 17.35 -5.43 -15.31
N ILE A 324 16.93 -4.18 -15.52
CA ILE A 324 17.83 -3.03 -15.40
C ILE A 324 18.25 -2.81 -13.93
N SER A 325 17.31 -2.94 -12.98
CA SER A 325 17.57 -2.60 -11.58
C SER A 325 18.24 -3.72 -10.77
N VAL A 326 18.08 -4.97 -11.17
CA VAL A 326 18.61 -6.11 -10.41
C VAL A 326 19.76 -6.79 -11.13
N SER A 327 19.59 -7.11 -12.43
CA SER A 327 20.56 -7.95 -13.15
C SER A 327 21.62 -7.17 -13.93
N TRP A 328 21.36 -5.91 -14.28
CA TRP A 328 22.31 -5.14 -15.08
C TRP A 328 22.94 -3.99 -14.27
N LEU A 329 22.37 -2.77 -14.34
CA LEU A 329 22.94 -1.61 -13.63
C LEU A 329 22.95 -1.80 -12.11
N GLY A 330 22.00 -2.54 -11.58
CA GLY A 330 21.90 -2.77 -10.15
C GLY A 330 22.98 -3.70 -9.62
N SER A 331 23.32 -4.81 -10.31
CA SER A 331 24.43 -5.68 -9.92
C SER A 331 25.75 -4.93 -9.96
N ILE A 332 26.09 -4.31 -11.10
CA ILE A 332 27.33 -3.53 -11.26
C ILE A 332 27.51 -2.51 -10.12
N ALA A 333 26.43 -1.81 -9.75
CA ALA A 333 26.50 -0.81 -8.70
C ALA A 333 26.61 -1.41 -7.27
N THR A 334 26.02 -2.60 -7.06
CA THR A 334 26.11 -3.32 -5.80
C THR A 334 27.48 -3.95 -5.62
N ASP A 335 28.01 -4.60 -6.65
CA ASP A 335 29.33 -5.23 -6.65
C ASP A 335 30.41 -4.18 -6.43
N TRP A 336 30.34 -3.04 -7.14
CA TRP A 336 31.23 -1.91 -6.87
C TRP A 336 31.14 -1.44 -5.41
N ALA A 337 29.94 -1.39 -4.83
CA ALA A 337 29.78 -0.92 -3.46
C ALA A 337 30.27 -1.96 -2.42
N ASN A 338 29.99 -3.25 -2.64
CA ASN A 338 30.40 -4.31 -1.70
C ASN A 338 31.90 -4.60 -1.84
N ASP A 339 32.41 -4.80 -3.03
CA ASP A 339 33.79 -5.26 -3.25
C ASP A 339 34.74 -4.08 -3.25
N SER A 340 34.61 -3.13 -4.21
CA SER A 340 35.57 -2.05 -4.34
C SER A 340 35.50 -1.02 -3.21
N LEU A 341 34.30 -0.65 -2.73
CA LEU A 341 34.17 0.37 -1.69
C LEU A 341 34.36 -0.23 -0.29
N PHE A 342 33.57 -1.23 0.08
CA PHE A 342 33.64 -1.82 1.41
C PHE A 342 34.76 -2.86 1.52
N GLY A 343 34.87 -3.81 0.59
CA GLY A 343 35.85 -4.89 0.59
C GLY A 343 37.28 -4.38 0.51
N ASP A 344 37.61 -3.64 -0.56
CA ASP A 344 38.98 -3.24 -0.86
C ASP A 344 39.46 -1.98 -0.14
N GLN A 345 38.52 -1.04 0.18
CA GLN A 345 38.93 0.26 0.73
C GLN A 345 38.56 0.42 2.20
N VAL A 346 37.28 0.28 2.58
CA VAL A 346 36.83 0.65 3.92
C VAL A 346 37.26 -0.37 4.97
N ILE A 347 37.07 -1.66 4.74
CA ILE A 347 37.41 -2.72 5.69
C ILE A 347 38.93 -2.78 5.91
N PRO A 348 39.80 -2.83 4.87
CA PRO A 348 41.25 -2.79 5.06
C PRO A 348 41.75 -1.53 5.74
N PHE A 349 41.20 -0.35 5.36
CA PHE A 349 41.56 0.92 6.01
C PHE A 349 41.25 0.91 7.49
N VAL A 350 40.07 0.42 7.91
CA VAL A 350 39.71 0.32 9.34
C VAL A 350 40.59 -0.69 10.07
N ARG A 351 40.90 -1.84 9.43
CA ARG A 351 41.78 -2.86 9.95
C ARG A 351 43.22 -2.31 10.19
N ASP A 352 43.78 -1.63 9.22
CA ASP A 352 45.07 -0.99 9.30
C ASP A 352 45.13 0.12 10.35
N LEU A 353 44.07 0.91 10.44
CA LEU A 353 43.96 1.99 11.43
C LEU A 353 43.93 1.45 12.86
N LEU A 354 43.26 0.35 13.12
CA LEU A 354 43.13 -0.27 14.43
C LEU A 354 44.43 -1.00 14.79
N SER A 355 45.02 -1.77 13.89
CA SER A 355 46.28 -2.48 14.08
C SER A 355 47.43 -1.52 14.31
N SER A 356 47.50 -0.40 13.61
CA SER A 356 48.53 0.65 13.80
C SER A 356 48.44 1.34 15.15
N ARG A 357 47.25 1.31 15.81
CA ARG A 357 47.05 1.82 17.18
C ARG A 357 47.24 0.80 18.25
N GLY A 358 47.62 -0.45 17.92
CA GLY A 358 47.89 -1.51 18.88
C GLY A 358 46.62 -2.17 19.44
N ALA A 359 45.53 -2.13 18.70
CA ALA A 359 44.30 -2.85 19.05
C ALA A 359 44.54 -4.36 19.00
N SER A 360 43.88 -5.13 19.89
CA SER A 360 43.94 -6.58 19.87
C SER A 360 43.28 -7.15 18.62
N GLU A 361 43.72 -8.29 18.12
CA GLU A 361 43.19 -8.96 16.92
C GLU A 361 41.68 -9.11 16.98
N TRP A 362 41.12 -9.61 18.08
CA TRP A 362 39.68 -9.79 18.24
C TRP A 362 38.89 -8.48 18.12
N LEU A 363 39.44 -7.37 18.64
CA LEU A 363 38.79 -6.07 18.55
C LEU A 363 38.86 -5.52 17.12
N THR A 364 39.94 -5.80 16.44
CA THR A 364 40.10 -5.43 15.03
C THR A 364 39.10 -6.19 14.17
N SER A 365 38.96 -7.50 14.32
CA SER A 365 37.95 -8.31 13.60
C SER A 365 36.52 -7.92 13.97
N LEU A 366 36.23 -7.68 15.25
CA LEU A 366 34.89 -7.20 15.66
C LEU A 366 34.50 -5.91 14.92
N VAL A 367 35.44 -4.97 14.83
CA VAL A 367 35.13 -3.66 14.21
C VAL A 367 35.20 -3.72 12.69
N SER A 368 36.21 -4.39 12.11
CA SER A 368 36.35 -4.48 10.64
C SER A 368 35.27 -5.37 10.02
N ASP A 369 35.17 -6.60 10.50
CA ASP A 369 34.35 -7.62 9.85
C ASP A 369 32.93 -7.63 10.44
N GLY A 370 32.81 -7.56 11.75
CA GLY A 370 31.51 -7.54 12.45
C GLY A 370 30.73 -6.24 12.22
N VAL A 371 31.35 -5.10 12.50
CA VAL A 371 30.65 -3.80 12.45
C VAL A 371 30.66 -3.23 11.04
N VAL A 372 31.85 -3.04 10.45
CA VAL A 372 31.98 -2.37 9.14
C VAL A 372 31.50 -3.29 8.03
N GLY A 373 31.88 -4.57 8.06
CA GLY A 373 31.39 -5.58 7.11
C GLY A 373 29.89 -5.74 7.13
N GLY A 374 29.29 -5.87 8.33
CA GLY A 374 27.84 -5.98 8.49
C GLY A 374 27.06 -4.73 8.07
N VAL A 375 27.61 -3.53 8.32
CA VAL A 375 27.03 -2.27 7.79
C VAL A 375 27.24 -2.17 6.27
N GLY A 376 28.40 -2.60 5.79
CA GLY A 376 28.75 -2.64 4.36
C GLY A 376 27.77 -3.50 3.57
N ALA A 377 27.48 -4.71 4.01
CA ALA A 377 26.54 -5.60 3.39
C ALA A 377 25.13 -4.97 3.21
N VAL A 378 24.70 -4.16 4.19
CA VAL A 378 23.39 -3.45 4.08
C VAL A 378 23.46 -2.22 3.18
N LEU A 379 24.55 -1.46 3.27
CA LEU A 379 24.73 -0.25 2.44
C LEU A 379 25.07 -0.59 0.98
N GLY A 380 25.70 -1.75 0.74
CA GLY A 380 25.97 -2.25 -0.61
C GLY A 380 24.73 -2.41 -1.48
N PHE A 381 23.56 -2.72 -0.89
CA PHE A 381 22.30 -2.79 -1.63
C PHE A 381 21.64 -1.43 -1.89
N VAL A 382 22.13 -0.33 -1.31
CA VAL A 382 21.55 1.00 -1.50
C VAL A 382 21.62 1.47 -2.96
N PRO A 383 22.71 1.29 -3.72
CA PRO A 383 22.76 1.67 -5.12
C PRO A 383 21.70 0.98 -5.99
N GLN A 384 21.53 -0.32 -5.84
CA GLN A 384 20.48 -1.10 -6.51
C GLN A 384 19.08 -0.57 -6.19
N MET A 385 18.83 -0.25 -4.91
CA MET A 385 17.55 0.32 -4.47
C MET A 385 17.32 1.71 -5.08
N ILE A 386 18.35 2.54 -5.23
CA ILE A 386 18.25 3.86 -5.87
C ILE A 386 17.80 3.70 -7.33
N ILE A 387 18.41 2.78 -8.07
CA ILE A 387 18.06 2.50 -9.47
C ILE A 387 16.60 2.01 -9.57
N LEU A 388 16.21 1.06 -8.72
CA LEU A 388 14.83 0.56 -8.68
C LEU A 388 13.84 1.68 -8.39
N PHE A 389 14.08 2.51 -7.36
CA PHE A 389 13.19 3.61 -7.02
C PHE A 389 13.16 4.69 -8.09
N PHE A 390 14.25 4.91 -8.79
CA PHE A 390 14.30 5.82 -9.94
C PHE A 390 13.34 5.35 -11.04
N LEU A 391 13.46 4.10 -11.47
CA LEU A 391 12.61 3.54 -12.52
C LEU A 391 11.13 3.50 -12.11
N LEU A 392 10.83 3.06 -10.89
CA LEU A 392 9.46 3.05 -10.38
C LEU A 392 8.87 4.47 -10.26
N SER A 393 9.67 5.45 -9.81
CA SER A 393 9.21 6.85 -9.74
C SER A 393 8.98 7.46 -11.13
N VAL A 394 9.77 7.08 -12.13
CA VAL A 394 9.52 7.47 -13.52
C VAL A 394 8.18 6.92 -14.01
N LEU A 395 7.88 5.64 -13.74
CA LEU A 395 6.60 5.03 -14.11
C LEU A 395 5.40 5.62 -13.34
N GLU A 396 5.61 6.01 -12.08
CA GLU A 396 4.61 6.67 -11.25
C GLU A 396 4.30 8.07 -11.79
N GLU A 397 5.31 8.90 -11.97
CA GLU A 397 5.20 10.28 -12.44
C GLU A 397 4.68 10.38 -13.88
N CYS A 398 5.06 9.49 -14.80
CA CYS A 398 4.51 9.53 -16.15
C CYS A 398 3.03 9.12 -16.25
N GLY A 399 2.44 8.58 -15.17
CA GLY A 399 1.04 8.14 -15.11
C GLY A 399 0.80 6.69 -15.55
N TYR A 400 1.87 5.90 -15.79
CA TYR A 400 1.73 4.49 -16.18
C TYR A 400 1.16 3.61 -15.04
N MET A 401 1.57 3.88 -13.79
CA MET A 401 1.14 3.08 -12.64
C MET A 401 -0.38 3.12 -12.41
N THR A 402 -1.04 4.25 -12.72
CA THR A 402 -2.49 4.36 -12.65
C THR A 402 -3.18 3.44 -13.67
N ARG A 403 -2.60 3.28 -14.86
CA ARG A 403 -3.09 2.38 -15.89
C ARG A 403 -2.87 0.91 -15.53
N ALA A 404 -1.72 0.59 -14.97
CA ALA A 404 -1.45 -0.74 -14.43
C ALA A 404 -2.46 -1.12 -13.32
N ALA A 405 -2.76 -0.18 -12.41
CA ALA A 405 -3.80 -0.37 -11.40
C ALA A 405 -5.19 -0.59 -12.03
N PHE A 406 -5.53 0.13 -13.09
CA PHE A 406 -6.80 -0.05 -13.82
C PHE A 406 -6.90 -1.41 -14.50
N ILE A 407 -5.84 -1.87 -15.17
CA ILE A 407 -5.81 -3.19 -15.84
C ILE A 407 -6.06 -4.32 -14.83
N LEU A 408 -5.48 -4.20 -13.64
CA LEU A 408 -5.53 -5.23 -12.60
C LEU A 408 -6.73 -5.09 -11.67
N ASP A 409 -7.48 -3.99 -11.75
CA ASP A 409 -8.64 -3.73 -10.88
C ASP A 409 -9.67 -4.85 -10.96
N ARG A 410 -9.94 -5.39 -12.15
CA ARG A 410 -10.85 -6.51 -12.33
C ARG A 410 -10.42 -7.77 -11.56
N ILE A 411 -9.12 -8.04 -11.48
CA ILE A 411 -8.58 -9.21 -10.78
C ILE A 411 -8.65 -8.96 -9.27
N PHE A 412 -8.24 -7.79 -8.82
CA PHE A 412 -8.23 -7.43 -7.39
C PHE A 412 -9.63 -7.30 -6.79
N ASN A 413 -10.60 -6.82 -7.56
CA ASN A 413 -12.00 -6.75 -7.14
C ASN A 413 -12.60 -8.13 -6.83
N LEU A 414 -12.14 -9.21 -7.48
CA LEU A 414 -12.55 -10.58 -7.12
C LEU A 414 -12.19 -10.95 -5.67
N PHE A 415 -11.17 -10.30 -5.13
CA PHE A 415 -10.68 -10.51 -3.75
C PHE A 415 -11.13 -9.40 -2.79
N GLY A 416 -12.02 -8.50 -3.24
CA GLY A 416 -12.53 -7.39 -2.44
C GLY A 416 -11.49 -6.28 -2.18
N MET A 417 -10.50 -6.12 -3.07
CA MET A 417 -9.50 -5.06 -3.05
C MET A 417 -9.59 -4.22 -4.31
N SER A 418 -9.22 -2.95 -4.24
CA SER A 418 -9.12 -2.09 -5.42
C SER A 418 -7.84 -2.36 -6.21
N GLY A 419 -7.83 -2.03 -7.49
CA GLY A 419 -6.63 -2.14 -8.32
C GLY A 419 -5.44 -1.31 -7.82
N ARG A 420 -5.67 -0.28 -7.00
CA ARG A 420 -4.60 0.48 -6.35
C ARG A 420 -3.78 -0.36 -5.36
N ALA A 421 -4.38 -1.39 -4.76
CA ALA A 421 -3.68 -2.31 -3.86
C ALA A 421 -2.55 -3.06 -4.58
N PHE A 422 -2.60 -3.17 -5.91
CA PHE A 422 -1.54 -3.79 -6.69
C PHE A 422 -0.20 -3.05 -6.59
N ILE A 423 -0.20 -1.71 -6.46
CA ILE A 423 1.02 -0.89 -6.43
C ILE A 423 1.96 -1.30 -5.27
N PRO A 424 1.52 -1.41 -4.01
CA PRO A 424 2.33 -1.97 -2.93
C PRO A 424 2.87 -3.38 -3.21
N TYR A 425 2.05 -4.27 -3.79
CA TYR A 425 2.50 -5.64 -4.10
C TYR A 425 3.59 -5.64 -5.17
N LEU A 426 3.44 -4.81 -6.18
CA LEU A 426 4.46 -4.66 -7.22
C LEU A 426 5.78 -4.15 -6.64
N ILE A 427 5.74 -3.08 -5.85
CA ILE A 427 6.95 -2.55 -5.18
C ILE A 427 7.55 -3.60 -4.23
N GLY A 428 6.70 -4.45 -3.63
CA GLY A 428 7.08 -5.53 -2.73
C GLY A 428 7.95 -6.61 -3.36
N SER A 429 7.82 -6.82 -4.67
CA SER A 429 8.69 -7.75 -5.42
C SER A 429 10.13 -7.23 -5.54
N GLY A 430 10.36 -5.93 -5.43
CA GLY A 430 11.70 -5.37 -5.30
C GLY A 430 12.15 -5.28 -3.84
N CYS A 431 11.37 -4.60 -2.99
CA CYS A 431 11.69 -4.43 -1.57
C CYS A 431 10.43 -4.23 -0.72
N GLY A 432 10.31 -4.98 0.39
CA GLY A 432 9.17 -4.90 1.30
C GLY A 432 9.04 -3.58 2.06
N VAL A 433 10.15 -2.86 2.31
CA VAL A 433 10.15 -1.60 3.07
C VAL A 433 9.34 -0.49 2.36
N PRO A 434 9.65 -0.12 1.10
CA PRO A 434 8.87 0.88 0.37
C PRO A 434 7.45 0.40 0.06
N ALA A 435 7.26 -0.90 -0.15
CA ALA A 435 5.95 -1.49 -0.37
C ALA A 435 5.00 -1.23 0.80
N LEU A 436 5.45 -1.47 2.03
CA LEU A 436 4.69 -1.16 3.24
C LEU A 436 4.42 0.35 3.39
N MET A 437 5.38 1.20 3.01
CA MET A 437 5.19 2.66 3.04
C MET A 437 4.16 3.12 2.02
N THR A 438 4.13 2.50 0.84
CA THR A 438 3.17 2.85 -0.23
C THR A 438 1.74 2.41 0.11
N ALA A 439 1.55 1.44 1.00
CA ALA A 439 0.21 1.06 1.46
C ALA A 439 -0.59 2.23 2.08
N ARG A 440 0.05 3.34 2.45
CA ARG A 440 -0.62 4.58 2.89
C ARG A 440 -1.50 5.22 1.81
N THR A 441 -1.20 4.98 0.54
CA THR A 441 -1.94 5.57 -0.58
C THR A 441 -3.28 4.90 -0.85
N LEU A 442 -3.57 3.81 -0.12
CA LEU A 442 -4.84 3.11 -0.23
C LEU A 442 -5.93 3.87 0.54
N GLY A 443 -7.04 4.12 -0.14
CA GLY A 443 -8.15 4.91 0.41
C GLY A 443 -8.96 4.19 1.48
N SER A 444 -8.92 2.84 1.52
CA SER A 444 -9.63 2.04 2.51
C SER A 444 -8.69 1.50 3.59
N GLU A 445 -9.08 1.69 4.86
CA GLU A 445 -8.31 1.16 5.98
C GLU A 445 -8.27 -0.36 6.00
N SER A 446 -9.34 -1.01 5.57
CA SER A 446 -9.42 -2.48 5.45
C SER A 446 -8.44 -3.00 4.40
N GLU A 447 -8.42 -2.40 3.20
CA GLU A 447 -7.45 -2.73 2.16
C GLU A 447 -6.02 -2.50 2.63
N ARG A 448 -5.77 -1.35 3.27
CA ARG A 448 -4.45 -1.02 3.81
C ARG A 448 -3.98 -2.07 4.81
N ARG A 449 -4.84 -2.52 5.72
CA ARG A 449 -4.53 -3.57 6.68
C ARG A 449 -4.22 -4.91 6.00
N ILE A 450 -5.05 -5.37 5.05
CA ILE A 450 -4.79 -6.59 4.29
C ILE A 450 -3.45 -6.49 3.56
N THR A 451 -3.23 -5.40 2.85
CA THR A 451 -1.99 -5.15 2.11
C THR A 451 -0.78 -5.16 3.03
N LEU A 452 -0.83 -4.50 4.19
CA LEU A 452 0.26 -4.51 5.18
C LEU A 452 0.58 -5.91 5.71
N LEU A 453 -0.42 -6.79 5.85
CA LEU A 453 -0.22 -8.17 6.33
C LEU A 453 0.36 -9.09 5.25
N THR A 454 0.11 -8.83 3.98
CA THR A 454 0.36 -9.80 2.89
C THR A 454 1.44 -9.37 1.90
N THR A 455 1.72 -8.08 1.75
CA THR A 455 2.69 -7.57 0.76
C THR A 455 4.10 -8.15 0.94
N THR A 456 4.53 -8.38 2.18
CA THR A 456 5.87 -8.90 2.47
C THR A 456 6.03 -10.41 2.21
N MET A 457 4.94 -11.09 1.85
CA MET A 457 4.99 -12.49 1.41
C MET A 457 5.46 -12.62 -0.04
N ILE A 458 5.37 -11.55 -0.85
CA ILE A 458 5.94 -11.55 -2.21
C ILE A 458 7.47 -11.64 -2.09
N PRO A 459 8.13 -12.48 -2.92
CA PRO A 459 9.56 -12.57 -2.94
C PRO A 459 10.17 -11.22 -3.35
N CYS A 460 10.98 -10.64 -2.48
CA CYS A 460 11.80 -9.48 -2.82
C CYS A 460 13.13 -9.91 -3.44
N SER A 461 13.90 -8.95 -3.95
CA SER A 461 15.22 -9.24 -4.55
C SER A 461 16.14 -10.05 -3.63
N ALA A 462 16.11 -9.81 -2.32
CA ALA A 462 16.90 -10.56 -1.33
C ALA A 462 16.44 -12.03 -1.09
N LYS A 463 15.21 -12.38 -1.45
CA LYS A 463 14.71 -13.77 -1.36
C LYS A 463 15.02 -14.59 -2.62
N LEU A 464 15.22 -13.93 -3.76
CA LEU A 464 15.47 -14.61 -5.03
C LEU A 464 16.77 -15.42 -5.03
N PRO A 465 17.92 -14.91 -4.54
CA PRO A 465 19.16 -15.69 -4.46
C PRO A 465 18.97 -17.01 -3.68
N VAL A 466 18.26 -16.99 -2.55
CA VAL A 466 17.96 -18.21 -1.77
C VAL A 466 17.19 -19.24 -2.59
N ILE A 467 16.20 -18.80 -3.38
CA ILE A 467 15.42 -19.68 -4.25
C ILE A 467 16.31 -20.25 -5.36
N ILE A 468 17.19 -19.43 -5.96
CA ILE A 468 18.08 -19.82 -7.04
C ILE A 468 19.16 -20.78 -6.54
N THR A 469 19.80 -20.49 -5.39
CA THR A 469 20.79 -21.39 -4.78
C THR A 469 20.18 -22.75 -4.44
N MET A 470 19.00 -22.76 -3.84
CA MET A 470 18.31 -24.02 -3.54
C MET A 470 17.85 -24.74 -4.81
N ALA A 471 17.47 -24.01 -5.86
CA ALA A 471 17.17 -24.59 -7.17
C ALA A 471 18.41 -25.29 -7.76
N GLY A 472 19.58 -24.66 -7.69
CA GLY A 472 20.84 -25.22 -8.16
C GLY A 472 21.33 -26.41 -7.31
N ALA A 473 21.34 -26.23 -5.98
CA ALA A 473 21.88 -27.23 -5.06
C ALA A 473 21.01 -28.50 -4.95
N VAL A 474 19.69 -28.33 -4.88
CA VAL A 474 18.78 -29.43 -4.49
C VAL A 474 17.84 -29.85 -5.62
N PHE A 475 17.39 -28.89 -6.43
CA PHE A 475 16.33 -29.10 -7.41
C PHE A 475 16.79 -28.97 -8.87
N ASN A 476 18.09 -29.05 -9.11
CA ASN A 476 18.70 -28.86 -10.42
C ASN A 476 18.09 -29.75 -11.52
N ASP A 477 17.81 -31.01 -11.19
CA ASP A 477 17.25 -32.02 -12.09
C ASP A 477 15.72 -32.12 -12.03
N THR A 478 15.08 -31.30 -11.19
CA THR A 478 13.64 -31.30 -11.02
C THR A 478 12.98 -30.18 -11.82
N LEU A 479 11.85 -30.47 -12.46
CA LEU A 479 11.09 -29.51 -13.26
C LEU A 479 11.89 -28.90 -14.43
N VAL A 480 12.71 -29.71 -15.11
CA VAL A 480 13.40 -29.32 -16.34
C VAL A 480 12.48 -29.53 -17.53
N PHE A 481 12.25 -28.49 -18.31
CA PHE A 481 11.45 -28.53 -19.53
C PHE A 481 12.26 -28.04 -20.71
N ASN A 482 12.34 -28.86 -21.75
CA ASN A 482 13.04 -28.51 -22.98
C ASN A 482 12.14 -27.63 -23.85
N LEU A 483 12.46 -26.34 -23.97
CA LEU A 483 11.76 -25.38 -24.80
C LEU A 483 12.72 -24.84 -25.88
N PHE A 484 12.39 -25.08 -27.16
CA PHE A 484 13.17 -24.62 -28.31
C PHE A 484 14.66 -25.07 -28.31
N GLY A 485 14.97 -26.19 -27.66
CA GLY A 485 16.35 -26.73 -27.60
C GLY A 485 17.18 -26.22 -26.41
N SER A 486 16.60 -25.40 -25.54
CA SER A 486 17.22 -24.96 -24.29
C SER A 486 16.52 -25.62 -23.09
N GLU A 487 17.29 -26.03 -22.10
CA GLU A 487 16.77 -26.55 -20.83
C GLU A 487 16.29 -25.37 -19.96
N VAL A 488 14.99 -25.32 -19.71
CA VAL A 488 14.38 -24.30 -18.83
C VAL A 488 14.12 -24.94 -17.47
N ARG A 489 14.75 -24.43 -16.44
CA ARG A 489 14.57 -24.85 -15.05
C ARG A 489 13.41 -24.07 -14.43
N LEU A 490 12.32 -24.76 -14.12
CA LEU A 490 11.06 -24.15 -13.70
C LEU A 490 10.90 -23.98 -12.20
N PHE A 491 11.84 -24.46 -11.37
CA PHE A 491 11.69 -24.42 -9.91
C PHE A 491 11.52 -22.98 -9.37
N ALA A 492 12.42 -22.07 -9.70
CA ALA A 492 12.35 -20.70 -9.22
C ALA A 492 11.10 -19.93 -9.70
N PRO A 493 10.72 -20.00 -10.99
CA PRO A 493 9.43 -19.45 -11.44
C PRO A 493 8.21 -20.05 -10.72
N VAL A 494 8.19 -21.36 -10.48
CA VAL A 494 7.09 -22.01 -9.74
C VAL A 494 7.01 -21.52 -8.29
N MET A 495 8.15 -21.38 -7.61
CA MET A 495 8.18 -20.80 -6.26
C MET A 495 7.69 -19.36 -6.23
N TYR A 496 8.07 -18.55 -7.20
CA TYR A 496 7.58 -17.18 -7.32
C TYR A 496 6.06 -17.12 -7.54
N LEU A 497 5.53 -17.91 -8.46
CA LEU A 497 4.10 -17.99 -8.72
C LEU A 497 3.32 -18.54 -7.51
N SER A 498 3.90 -19.50 -6.77
CA SER A 498 3.30 -20.00 -5.53
C SER A 498 3.16 -18.90 -4.48
N ALA A 499 4.13 -17.97 -4.39
CA ALA A 499 4.06 -16.83 -3.50
C ALA A 499 2.96 -15.85 -3.89
N VAL A 500 2.84 -15.52 -5.17
CA VAL A 500 1.74 -14.69 -5.67
C VAL A 500 0.38 -15.33 -5.36
N PHE A 501 0.26 -16.63 -5.61
CA PHE A 501 -0.96 -17.36 -5.27
C PHE A 501 -1.28 -17.32 -3.77
N MET A 502 -0.27 -17.49 -2.91
CA MET A 502 -0.44 -17.44 -1.45
C MET A 502 -0.83 -16.05 -0.95
N VAL A 503 -0.33 -14.98 -1.57
CA VAL A 503 -0.76 -13.60 -1.27
C VAL A 503 -2.24 -13.42 -1.60
N ILE A 504 -2.68 -13.86 -2.77
CA ILE A 504 -4.08 -13.80 -3.20
C ILE A 504 -4.97 -14.61 -2.23
N LEU A 505 -4.56 -15.83 -1.91
CA LEU A 505 -5.28 -16.71 -0.99
C LEU A 505 -5.36 -16.10 0.42
N SER A 506 -4.26 -15.53 0.91
CA SER A 506 -4.21 -14.83 2.20
C SER A 506 -5.13 -13.61 2.23
N ALA A 507 -5.13 -12.79 1.18
CA ALA A 507 -6.01 -11.64 1.07
C ALA A 507 -7.49 -12.07 1.08
N PHE A 508 -7.82 -13.14 0.36
CA PHE A 508 -9.17 -13.71 0.34
C PHE A 508 -9.59 -14.29 1.71
N ILE A 509 -8.68 -14.98 2.41
CA ILE A 509 -8.93 -15.48 3.77
C ILE A 509 -9.18 -14.32 4.72
N LEU A 510 -8.32 -13.31 4.71
CA LEU A 510 -8.43 -12.15 5.59
C LEU A 510 -9.71 -11.36 5.34
N SER A 511 -10.14 -11.20 4.08
CA SER A 511 -11.38 -10.48 3.73
C SER A 511 -12.65 -11.09 4.32
N LYS A 512 -12.62 -12.38 4.72
CA LYS A 512 -13.75 -13.05 5.40
C LYS A 512 -13.86 -12.71 6.89
N PHE A 513 -12.90 -12.02 7.48
CA PHE A 513 -12.98 -11.57 8.87
C PHE A 513 -13.48 -10.13 8.93
N GLY A 514 -14.43 -9.84 9.82
CA GLY A 514 -15.13 -8.55 9.88
C GLY A 514 -14.22 -7.34 10.07
N GLN A 515 -13.05 -7.50 10.70
CA GLN A 515 -12.06 -6.42 10.88
C GLN A 515 -11.35 -6.00 9.58
N PHE A 516 -11.39 -6.85 8.55
CA PHE A 516 -10.73 -6.66 7.26
C PHE A 516 -11.73 -6.55 6.10
N ARG A 517 -13.02 -6.46 6.43
CA ARG A 517 -14.06 -6.40 5.41
C ARG A 517 -14.12 -5.04 4.78
N HIS A 518 -14.18 -5.01 3.47
CA HIS A 518 -14.38 -3.83 2.66
C HIS A 518 -15.69 -3.92 1.89
N SER A 519 -16.46 -2.85 1.86
CA SER A 519 -17.44 -2.64 0.81
C SER A 519 -16.67 -2.19 -0.42
N ALA A 520 -16.72 -2.96 -1.49
CA ALA A 520 -16.09 -2.57 -2.75
C ALA A 520 -16.59 -1.18 -3.15
N SER A 521 -15.78 -0.16 -2.94
CA SER A 521 -16.05 1.14 -3.52
C SER A 521 -15.75 1.01 -5.00
N SER A 522 -16.74 1.32 -5.84
CA SER A 522 -16.50 1.51 -7.27
C SER A 522 -15.55 2.70 -7.42
N LEU A 523 -14.26 2.40 -7.50
CA LEU A 523 -13.22 3.42 -7.69
C LEU A 523 -13.34 3.95 -9.12
N MET A 524 -13.83 5.18 -9.27
CA MET A 524 -13.56 5.95 -10.49
C MET A 524 -12.07 6.27 -10.52
N LEU A 525 -11.29 5.42 -11.17
CA LEU A 525 -9.87 5.67 -11.44
C LEU A 525 -9.77 6.68 -12.59
N GLU A 526 -9.37 7.89 -12.27
CA GLU A 526 -8.98 8.85 -13.30
C GLU A 526 -7.65 8.42 -13.91
N LEU A 527 -7.62 8.32 -15.23
CA LEU A 527 -6.40 8.12 -15.99
C LEU A 527 -5.80 9.50 -16.33
N PRO A 528 -4.78 9.98 -15.62
CA PRO A 528 -4.14 11.25 -15.92
C PRO A 528 -3.50 11.20 -17.31
N SER A 529 -3.39 12.33 -17.99
CA SER A 529 -2.65 12.40 -19.25
C SER A 529 -1.17 12.04 -19.00
N TYR A 530 -0.54 11.37 -19.97
CA TYR A 530 0.89 11.14 -19.91
C TYR A 530 1.64 12.48 -19.95
N HIS A 531 2.60 12.62 -19.06
CA HIS A 531 3.49 13.78 -19.01
C HIS A 531 4.93 13.36 -18.80
N ILE A 532 5.85 14.20 -19.23
CA ILE A 532 7.28 13.96 -19.04
C ILE A 532 7.59 14.15 -17.55
N PRO A 533 8.20 13.17 -16.89
CA PRO A 533 8.50 13.24 -15.47
C PRO A 533 9.46 14.39 -15.14
N MET A 534 9.21 15.11 -14.05
CA MET A 534 10.10 16.17 -13.56
C MET A 534 11.23 15.57 -12.72
N LEU A 535 12.45 15.59 -13.25
CA LEU A 535 13.65 15.01 -12.61
C LEU A 535 13.83 15.48 -11.14
N ARG A 536 13.53 16.75 -10.85
CA ARG A 536 13.62 17.31 -9.49
C ARG A 536 12.68 16.60 -8.50
N VAL A 537 11.46 16.28 -8.93
CA VAL A 537 10.47 15.59 -8.08
C VAL A 537 10.92 14.16 -7.82
N ILE A 538 11.40 13.47 -8.87
CA ILE A 538 11.94 12.12 -8.77
C ILE A 538 13.10 12.08 -7.78
N LEU A 539 14.10 12.94 -7.95
CA LEU A 539 15.30 12.96 -7.08
C LEU A 539 14.94 13.26 -5.61
N LEU A 540 14.00 14.16 -5.36
CA LEU A 540 13.52 14.44 -3.99
C LEU A 540 12.79 13.24 -3.39
N SER A 541 11.96 12.55 -4.17
CA SER A 541 11.26 11.34 -3.75
C SER A 541 12.23 10.22 -3.39
N ILE A 542 13.22 9.96 -4.26
CA ILE A 542 14.28 8.97 -4.01
C ILE A 542 15.05 9.31 -2.75
N TRP A 543 15.51 10.56 -2.61
CA TRP A 543 16.27 10.99 -1.45
C TRP A 543 15.52 10.77 -0.14
N GLN A 544 14.22 11.09 -0.11
CA GLN A 544 13.38 10.87 1.09
C GLN A 544 13.22 9.38 1.40
N ARG A 545 13.01 8.53 0.39
CA ARG A 545 12.87 7.08 0.55
C ARG A 545 14.20 6.47 1.02
N VAL A 546 15.32 6.78 0.37
CA VAL A 546 16.66 6.26 0.70
C VAL A 546 17.12 6.74 2.08
N LYS A 547 17.02 8.05 2.37
CA LYS A 547 17.33 8.59 3.69
C LYS A 547 16.51 7.92 4.79
N GLY A 548 15.20 7.70 4.52
CA GLY A 548 14.33 6.99 5.43
C GLY A 548 14.77 5.54 5.69
N TYR A 549 15.24 4.84 4.66
CA TYR A 549 15.77 3.50 4.76
C TYR A 549 17.08 3.47 5.56
N VAL A 550 18.10 4.20 5.12
CA VAL A 550 19.44 4.19 5.74
C VAL A 550 19.39 4.55 7.23
N LEU A 551 18.64 5.60 7.60
CA LEU A 551 18.55 6.01 9.00
C LEU A 551 17.77 5.06 9.90
N LYS A 552 16.71 4.42 9.36
CA LYS A 552 15.87 3.51 10.15
C LYS A 552 16.44 2.10 10.19
N ALA A 553 16.85 1.57 9.04
CA ALA A 553 17.46 0.27 8.92
C ALA A 553 18.79 0.22 9.68
N GLY A 554 19.65 1.22 9.50
CA GLY A 554 20.94 1.30 10.18
C GLY A 554 20.84 1.25 11.71
N ARG A 555 19.85 1.94 12.30
CA ARG A 555 19.65 1.93 13.77
C ARG A 555 19.29 0.56 14.34
N VAL A 556 18.67 -0.29 13.56
CA VAL A 556 18.21 -1.61 14.02
C VAL A 556 19.18 -2.70 13.56
N ILE A 557 19.62 -2.64 12.30
CA ILE A 557 20.49 -3.68 11.74
C ILE A 557 21.88 -3.64 12.36
N PHE A 558 22.45 -2.44 12.53
CA PHE A 558 23.78 -2.27 13.14
C PHE A 558 23.94 -3.06 14.47
N PRO A 559 23.14 -2.83 15.52
CA PRO A 559 23.29 -3.60 16.76
C PRO A 559 22.98 -5.08 16.58
N CYS A 560 22.03 -5.45 15.69
CA CYS A 560 21.69 -6.86 15.47
C CYS A 560 22.86 -7.62 14.83
N VAL A 561 23.49 -7.05 13.80
CA VAL A 561 24.62 -7.69 13.11
C VAL A 561 25.83 -7.77 14.03
N THR A 562 26.14 -6.70 14.78
CA THR A 562 27.23 -6.70 15.75
C THR A 562 27.05 -7.77 16.84
N VAL A 563 25.83 -7.91 17.37
CA VAL A 563 25.51 -8.95 18.35
C VAL A 563 25.61 -10.35 17.74
N LEU A 564 25.08 -10.52 16.54
CA LEU A 564 25.15 -11.80 15.82
C LEU A 564 26.60 -12.22 15.59
N TRP A 565 27.43 -11.33 15.04
CA TRP A 565 28.85 -11.57 14.82
C TRP A 565 29.55 -11.98 16.14
N LEU A 566 29.29 -11.23 17.21
CA LEU A 566 29.89 -11.51 18.53
C LEU A 566 29.53 -12.92 19.03
N ILE A 567 28.25 -13.31 18.94
CA ILE A 567 27.77 -14.61 19.40
C ILE A 567 28.26 -15.75 18.49
N SER A 568 28.52 -15.48 17.20
CA SER A 568 29.06 -16.46 16.23
C SER A 568 30.53 -16.77 16.48
N HIS A 569 31.34 -15.80 16.99
CA HIS A 569 32.77 -15.93 17.21
C HIS A 569 33.13 -16.18 18.66
N ILE A 570 32.18 -16.34 19.56
CA ILE A 570 32.38 -16.75 20.96
C ILE A 570 31.94 -18.20 21.10
N GLY A 571 32.85 -19.06 21.55
CA GLY A 571 32.56 -20.42 21.97
C GLY A 571 32.76 -20.61 23.45
N TYR A 572 32.19 -21.70 23.98
CA TYR A 572 32.36 -22.10 25.37
C TYR A 572 33.19 -23.38 25.44
N ASP A 573 34.44 -23.30 25.95
CA ASP A 573 35.24 -24.47 26.18
C ASP A 573 34.84 -25.10 27.53
N GLY A 574 34.17 -26.26 27.41
CA GLY A 574 33.72 -27.03 28.59
C GLY A 574 34.84 -27.58 29.46
N ASN A 575 36.09 -27.69 28.96
CA ASN A 575 37.22 -28.21 29.71
C ASN A 575 37.80 -27.15 30.66
N ASP A 576 37.90 -25.90 30.21
CA ASP A 576 38.49 -24.80 30.97
C ASP A 576 37.45 -23.88 31.63
N ASN A 577 36.15 -24.08 31.38
CA ASN A 577 35.06 -23.21 31.83
C ASN A 577 35.27 -21.72 31.46
N LYS A 578 35.79 -21.47 30.27
CA LYS A 578 36.07 -20.13 29.77
C LYS A 578 35.43 -19.90 28.41
N PHE A 579 35.03 -18.64 28.17
CA PHE A 579 34.69 -18.20 26.83
C PHE A 579 35.98 -17.99 26.04
N VAL A 580 36.05 -18.62 24.87
CA VAL A 580 37.20 -18.54 23.96
C VAL A 580 36.69 -17.91 22.67
N MET A 581 37.49 -17.04 22.06
CA MET A 581 37.20 -16.56 20.70
C MET A 581 37.55 -17.69 19.73
N LEU A 582 36.61 -18.00 18.86
CA LEU A 582 36.75 -19.02 17.83
C LEU A 582 37.32 -18.39 16.57
N ASP A 583 38.12 -19.14 15.82
CA ASP A 583 38.50 -18.82 14.47
C ASP A 583 37.30 -19.07 13.52
N ASP A 584 37.30 -18.43 12.36
CA ASP A 584 36.21 -18.51 11.36
C ASP A 584 35.86 -19.95 10.94
N SER A 585 36.77 -20.91 11.13
CA SER A 585 36.60 -22.33 10.81
C SER A 585 35.83 -23.15 11.86
N ASP A 586 35.73 -22.69 13.12
CA ASP A 586 35.18 -23.46 14.25
C ASP A 586 33.75 -23.05 14.62
N THR A 587 32.86 -22.98 13.64
CA THR A 587 31.47 -22.55 13.84
C THR A 587 30.59 -23.52 14.62
N GLU A 588 30.98 -24.81 14.70
CA GLU A 588 30.22 -25.84 15.46
C GLU A 588 30.21 -25.65 16.95
N SER A 589 31.28 -25.08 17.51
CA SER A 589 31.46 -24.79 18.94
C SER A 589 31.02 -23.36 19.29
N SER A 590 30.42 -22.62 18.37
CA SER A 590 29.94 -21.26 18.61
C SER A 590 28.73 -21.20 19.54
N LEU A 591 28.63 -20.10 20.30
CA LEU A 591 27.48 -19.85 21.17
C LEU A 591 26.15 -19.78 20.37
N VAL A 592 26.19 -19.36 19.07
CA VAL A 592 25.02 -19.40 18.17
C VAL A 592 24.57 -20.85 17.98
N ALA A 593 25.49 -21.78 17.70
CA ALA A 593 25.17 -23.17 17.52
C ALA A 593 24.53 -23.76 18.80
N ASP A 594 25.07 -23.46 19.97
CA ASP A 594 24.54 -23.95 21.25
C ASP A 594 23.17 -23.38 21.60
N ILE A 595 22.88 -22.12 21.25
CA ILE A 595 21.56 -21.50 21.42
C ILE A 595 20.54 -22.06 20.40
N VAL A 596 20.97 -22.35 19.18
CA VAL A 596 20.07 -22.76 18.11
C VAL A 596 19.81 -24.28 18.11
N LYS A 597 20.76 -25.12 18.54
CA LYS A 597 20.56 -26.58 18.64
C LYS A 597 19.29 -26.97 19.40
N PRO A 598 18.92 -26.40 20.56
CA PRO A 598 17.63 -26.69 21.20
C PRO A 598 16.42 -26.19 20.41
N VAL A 599 16.59 -25.09 19.68
CA VAL A 599 15.50 -24.48 18.90
C VAL A 599 15.26 -25.22 17.57
N SER A 600 16.28 -25.89 17.03
CA SER A 600 16.16 -26.64 15.77
C SER A 600 15.08 -27.72 15.82
N GLY A 601 14.82 -28.29 17.01
CA GLY A 601 13.72 -29.23 17.24
C GLY A 601 12.32 -28.69 16.88
N VAL A 602 12.14 -27.39 16.82
CA VAL A 602 10.89 -26.76 16.33
C VAL A 602 10.71 -26.99 14.83
N PHE A 603 11.79 -27.18 14.09
CA PHE A 603 11.76 -27.41 12.64
C PHE A 603 11.77 -28.89 12.27
N ALA A 604 11.95 -29.81 13.24
CA ALA A 604 11.90 -31.25 13.02
C ALA A 604 10.59 -31.72 12.33
N PRO A 605 9.39 -31.18 12.68
CA PRO A 605 8.16 -31.53 11.97
C PRO A 605 8.11 -31.10 10.49
N LEU A 606 9.00 -30.17 10.11
CA LEU A 606 9.14 -29.66 8.74
C LEU A 606 10.25 -30.38 7.96
N GLY A 607 11.04 -31.24 8.62
CA GLY A 607 12.09 -32.04 7.99
C GLY A 607 13.42 -31.34 7.78
N PHE A 608 13.69 -30.22 8.47
CA PHE A 608 14.99 -29.54 8.47
C PHE A 608 15.38 -29.13 9.89
N ASP A 609 15.66 -30.12 10.73
CA ASP A 609 16.07 -29.98 12.12
C ASP A 609 17.58 -29.84 12.33
N ASP A 610 18.35 -29.80 11.23
CA ASP A 610 19.77 -29.46 11.32
C ASP A 610 19.93 -28.03 11.83
N TYR A 611 20.88 -27.86 12.80
CA TYR A 611 21.13 -26.56 13.39
C TYR A 611 21.62 -25.53 12.36
N ARG A 612 22.35 -25.96 11.30
CA ARG A 612 22.84 -25.11 10.22
C ARG A 612 21.69 -24.46 9.45
N ALA A 613 20.66 -25.27 9.11
CA ALA A 613 19.43 -24.79 8.50
C ALA A 613 18.70 -23.80 9.43
N SER A 614 18.64 -24.13 10.71
CA SER A 614 17.97 -23.31 11.72
C SER A 614 18.67 -21.97 11.97
N VAL A 615 20.02 -21.94 12.00
CA VAL A 615 20.80 -20.69 12.09
C VAL A 615 20.53 -19.83 10.87
N SER A 616 20.56 -20.40 9.64
CA SER A 616 20.30 -19.68 8.41
C SER A 616 18.89 -19.07 8.37
N VAL A 617 17.89 -19.74 8.95
CA VAL A 617 16.54 -19.16 9.12
C VAL A 617 16.58 -17.95 10.06
N ILE A 618 17.27 -18.04 11.19
CA ILE A 618 17.32 -16.98 12.21
C ILE A 618 18.08 -15.76 11.68
N THR A 619 19.22 -15.96 11.04
CA THR A 619 19.97 -14.86 10.38
C THR A 619 19.16 -14.21 9.28
N GLY A 620 18.43 -15.00 8.49
CA GLY A 620 17.49 -14.53 7.50
C GLY A 620 16.30 -13.68 8.04
N LEU A 621 16.03 -13.70 9.34
CA LEU A 621 15.09 -12.75 9.94
C LEU A 621 15.71 -11.36 10.08
N ILE A 622 17.02 -11.26 10.24
CA ILE A 622 17.74 -10.00 10.30
C ILE A 622 17.85 -9.40 8.90
N ALA A 623 18.43 -10.17 7.99
CA ALA A 623 18.61 -9.81 6.59
C ALA A 623 18.45 -11.07 5.72
N LYS A 624 17.59 -11.04 4.70
CA LYS A 624 17.28 -12.23 3.89
C LYS A 624 18.45 -12.67 3.01
N GLU A 625 19.25 -11.74 2.58
CA GLU A 625 20.48 -11.95 1.84
C GLU A 625 21.52 -12.76 2.65
N SER A 626 21.59 -12.57 3.97
CA SER A 626 22.53 -13.27 4.85
C SER A 626 22.27 -14.78 4.99
N ILE A 627 21.17 -15.30 4.42
CA ILE A 627 20.88 -16.74 4.49
C ILE A 627 21.96 -17.54 3.77
N ILE A 628 22.37 -17.12 2.57
CA ILE A 628 23.32 -17.86 1.74
C ILE A 628 24.71 -17.78 2.36
N SER A 629 25.17 -16.59 2.73
CA SER A 629 26.47 -16.42 3.38
C SER A 629 26.54 -17.19 4.71
N THR A 630 25.44 -17.23 5.46
CA THR A 630 25.36 -18.08 6.67
C THR A 630 25.42 -19.58 6.32
N MET A 631 24.75 -20.00 5.24
CA MET A 631 24.86 -21.39 4.77
C MET A 631 26.30 -21.73 4.41
N ALA A 632 26.99 -20.87 3.65
CA ALA A 632 28.39 -21.06 3.25
C ALA A 632 29.29 -21.24 4.48
N VAL A 633 29.23 -20.32 5.43
CA VAL A 633 30.02 -20.38 6.68
C VAL A 633 29.77 -21.67 7.47
N PHE A 634 28.51 -22.06 7.69
CA PHE A 634 28.18 -23.23 8.51
C PHE A 634 28.31 -24.57 7.75
N VAL A 635 28.39 -24.56 6.42
CA VAL A 635 28.69 -25.74 5.61
C VAL A 635 30.19 -25.90 5.43
N GLY A 636 30.98 -24.87 5.69
CA GLY A 636 32.44 -24.87 5.62
C GLY A 636 32.99 -24.79 4.18
N VAL A 637 32.27 -24.12 3.29
CA VAL A 637 32.65 -23.88 1.91
C VAL A 637 32.39 -22.42 1.58
N ASP A 638 33.33 -21.75 0.92
CA ASP A 638 33.15 -20.36 0.53
C ASP A 638 31.98 -20.19 -0.45
N GLU A 639 31.32 -19.04 -0.38
CA GLU A 639 30.28 -18.68 -1.31
C GLU A 639 30.89 -18.50 -2.71
N PRO A 640 30.33 -19.12 -3.77
CA PRO A 640 30.87 -18.96 -5.12
C PRO A 640 30.74 -17.50 -5.57
N GLU A 641 31.80 -16.95 -6.11
CA GLU A 641 31.85 -15.57 -6.62
C GLU A 641 31.04 -15.42 -7.90
N GLU A 642 30.38 -14.28 -8.09
CA GLU A 642 29.78 -13.93 -9.38
C GLU A 642 30.91 -13.51 -10.34
N LEU A 643 31.12 -14.31 -11.39
CA LEU A 643 32.18 -14.02 -12.39
C LEU A 643 31.82 -12.82 -13.25
N GLU A 644 32.80 -11.97 -13.52
CA GLU A 644 32.67 -10.91 -14.51
C GLU A 644 32.59 -11.50 -15.94
N ASP A 645 31.94 -10.77 -16.87
CA ASP A 645 31.76 -11.19 -18.27
C ASP A 645 33.11 -11.45 -19.02
N ASP A 646 34.23 -10.90 -18.50
CA ASP A 646 35.56 -11.03 -19.04
C ASP A 646 36.45 -12.08 -18.31
N ALA A 647 35.85 -12.89 -17.44
CA ALA A 647 36.58 -13.91 -16.67
C ALA A 647 37.30 -14.93 -17.58
N SER A 648 38.51 -15.34 -17.21
CA SER A 648 39.24 -16.34 -17.96
C SER A 648 38.61 -17.73 -17.89
N SER A 649 38.92 -18.60 -18.83
CA SER A 649 38.39 -19.98 -18.82
C SER A 649 38.86 -20.79 -17.60
N GLU A 650 39.96 -20.39 -16.95
CA GLU A 650 40.45 -20.99 -15.70
C GLU A 650 39.62 -20.52 -14.52
N ASP A 651 39.30 -19.21 -14.43
CA ASP A 651 38.44 -18.65 -13.37
C ASP A 651 37.02 -19.22 -13.42
N VAL A 652 36.47 -19.41 -14.64
CA VAL A 652 35.17 -20.05 -14.84
C VAL A 652 35.16 -21.50 -14.33
N ALA A 653 36.24 -22.27 -14.63
CA ALA A 653 36.33 -23.66 -14.19
C ALA A 653 36.49 -23.78 -12.65
N GLU A 654 37.27 -22.88 -12.03
CA GLU A 654 37.48 -22.85 -10.60
C GLU A 654 36.18 -22.46 -9.84
N ASN A 655 35.45 -21.48 -10.39
CA ASN A 655 34.14 -21.09 -9.82
C ASN A 655 33.08 -22.16 -10.00
N GLU A 656 33.04 -22.89 -11.13
CA GLU A 656 32.15 -24.05 -11.29
C GLU A 656 32.47 -25.17 -10.29
N GLU A 657 33.76 -25.39 -9.97
CA GLU A 657 34.16 -26.36 -8.94
C GLU A 657 33.75 -25.92 -7.53
N GLN A 658 33.99 -24.66 -7.19
CA GLN A 658 33.52 -24.08 -5.91
C GLN A 658 31.98 -24.13 -5.80
N GLN A 659 31.25 -23.76 -6.82
CA GLN A 659 29.78 -23.82 -6.84
C GLN A 659 29.28 -25.25 -6.66
N ASN A 660 29.88 -26.21 -7.31
CA ASN A 660 29.53 -27.62 -7.17
C ASN A 660 29.86 -28.16 -5.77
N ALA A 661 30.99 -27.74 -5.18
CA ALA A 661 31.35 -28.08 -3.80
C ALA A 661 30.34 -27.50 -2.81
N PHE A 662 29.98 -26.23 -2.97
CA PHE A 662 28.99 -25.57 -2.12
C PHE A 662 27.60 -26.23 -2.23
N TYR A 663 27.14 -26.52 -3.44
CA TYR A 663 25.87 -27.22 -3.66
C TYR A 663 25.86 -28.63 -3.08
N THR A 664 26.96 -29.35 -3.22
CA THR A 664 27.10 -30.71 -2.65
C THR A 664 27.11 -30.67 -1.13
N ALA A 665 27.76 -29.67 -0.56
CA ALA A 665 27.81 -29.47 0.88
C ALA A 665 26.43 -29.07 1.47
N ILE A 666 25.66 -28.19 0.83
CA ILE A 666 24.28 -27.90 1.22
C ILE A 666 23.43 -29.19 1.16
N ARG A 667 23.55 -29.95 0.07
CA ARG A 667 22.79 -31.16 -0.15
C ARG A 667 23.04 -32.21 0.94
N ASN A 668 24.29 -32.42 1.31
CA ASN A 668 24.71 -33.50 2.17
C ASN A 668 24.82 -33.11 3.64
N ASN A 669 25.43 -31.95 3.95
CA ASN A 669 25.67 -31.56 5.32
C ASN A 669 24.47 -30.89 5.98
N MET A 670 23.56 -30.27 5.18
CA MET A 670 22.44 -29.51 5.71
C MET A 670 21.10 -30.26 5.59
N PHE A 671 20.85 -30.93 4.46
CA PHE A 671 19.59 -31.64 4.20
C PHE A 671 19.73 -33.16 4.15
N HIS A 672 20.95 -33.70 4.29
CA HIS A 672 21.26 -35.14 4.32
C HIS A 672 20.60 -35.92 3.16
N ILE A 673 20.58 -35.34 1.94
CA ILE A 673 19.82 -35.89 0.82
C ILE A 673 20.36 -37.27 0.40
N ASP A 674 21.68 -37.47 0.44
CA ASP A 674 22.28 -38.74 0.07
C ASP A 674 21.91 -39.86 1.05
N GLU A 675 21.65 -39.54 2.32
CA GLU A 675 21.23 -40.51 3.35
C GLU A 675 19.71 -40.69 3.38
N LEU A 676 18.96 -39.57 3.36
CA LEU A 676 17.50 -39.52 3.54
C LEU A 676 16.71 -39.60 2.21
N GLY A 677 17.39 -39.43 1.07
CA GLY A 677 16.77 -39.45 -0.24
C GLY A 677 15.66 -38.41 -0.39
N THR A 678 14.50 -38.87 -0.77
CA THR A 678 13.32 -38.00 -1.00
C THR A 678 12.85 -37.26 0.24
N LYS A 679 13.15 -37.76 1.46
CA LYS A 679 12.80 -37.07 2.72
C LYS A 679 13.63 -35.78 2.88
N GLY A 680 14.95 -35.85 2.61
CA GLY A 680 15.81 -34.69 2.62
C GLY A 680 15.39 -33.65 1.60
N LEU A 681 14.98 -34.10 0.40
CA LEU A 681 14.47 -33.24 -0.65
C LEU A 681 13.17 -32.52 -0.25
N LEU A 682 12.26 -33.22 0.44
CA LEU A 682 11.04 -32.61 0.98
C LEU A 682 11.36 -31.60 2.11
N GLY A 683 12.36 -31.88 2.95
CA GLY A 683 12.85 -30.98 4.00
C GLY A 683 13.43 -29.69 3.40
N ALA A 684 14.24 -29.82 2.34
CA ALA A 684 14.75 -28.66 1.58
C ALA A 684 13.62 -27.82 0.95
N LEU A 685 12.60 -28.47 0.39
CA LEU A 685 11.41 -27.78 -0.15
C LEU A 685 10.65 -27.04 0.96
N ALA A 686 10.45 -27.67 2.10
CA ALA A 686 9.79 -27.05 3.26
C ALA A 686 10.59 -25.84 3.79
N PHE A 687 11.93 -25.92 3.80
CA PHE A 687 12.83 -24.83 4.14
C PHE A 687 12.63 -23.61 3.20
N VAL A 688 12.62 -23.83 1.87
CA VAL A 688 12.38 -22.78 0.89
C VAL A 688 11.01 -22.14 1.11
N ILE A 689 9.96 -22.91 1.27
CA ILE A 689 8.60 -22.44 1.51
C ILE A 689 8.50 -21.66 2.80
N PHE A 690 9.11 -22.13 3.88
CA PHE A 690 9.13 -21.43 5.15
C PHE A 690 9.81 -20.05 5.03
N ASN A 691 11.00 -20.00 4.41
CA ASN A 691 11.71 -18.74 4.20
C ASN A 691 10.98 -17.77 3.27
N LEU A 692 10.23 -18.31 2.30
CA LEU A 692 9.46 -17.52 1.35
C LEU A 692 8.31 -16.75 2.03
N PHE A 693 7.56 -17.42 2.91
CA PHE A 693 6.35 -16.85 3.52
C PHE A 693 6.55 -16.30 4.94
N THR A 694 7.66 -16.59 5.60
CA THR A 694 7.94 -16.10 6.95
C THR A 694 8.07 -14.58 6.99
N ILE A 695 8.11 -14.02 8.20
CA ILE A 695 8.25 -12.58 8.43
C ILE A 695 9.39 -11.98 7.59
N PRO A 696 9.22 -10.74 7.13
CA PRO A 696 10.26 -10.06 6.36
C PRO A 696 11.47 -9.72 7.24
N CYS A 697 12.51 -9.15 6.64
CA CYS A 697 13.68 -8.63 7.35
C CYS A 697 13.27 -7.61 8.44
N VAL A 698 14.12 -7.48 9.47
CA VAL A 698 13.88 -6.59 10.62
C VAL A 698 13.59 -5.15 10.20
N ALA A 699 14.21 -4.66 9.12
CA ALA A 699 13.91 -3.33 8.56
C ALA A 699 12.43 -3.18 8.16
N ALA A 700 11.88 -4.17 7.46
CA ALA A 700 10.48 -4.16 7.04
C ALA A 700 9.54 -4.35 8.25
N VAL A 701 9.90 -5.17 9.24
CA VAL A 701 9.15 -5.31 10.50
C VAL A 701 9.07 -3.97 11.24
N GLY A 702 10.16 -3.20 11.28
CA GLY A 702 10.19 -1.86 11.89
C GLY A 702 9.25 -0.87 11.19
N VAL A 703 9.16 -0.94 9.87
CA VAL A 703 8.22 -0.13 9.08
C VAL A 703 6.79 -0.61 9.29
N LEU A 704 6.55 -1.92 9.26
CA LEU A 704 5.23 -2.52 9.51
C LEU A 704 4.66 -2.05 10.86
N LYS A 705 5.47 -2.07 11.93
CA LYS A 705 5.09 -1.59 13.26
C LYS A 705 4.62 -0.14 13.25
N LYS A 706 5.28 0.70 12.44
CA LYS A 706 4.92 2.13 12.31
C LYS A 706 3.64 2.32 11.48
N GLU A 707 3.51 1.59 10.38
CA GLU A 707 2.41 1.79 9.43
C GLU A 707 1.09 1.19 9.92
N ILE A 708 1.15 0.13 10.73
CA ILE A 708 -0.04 -0.58 11.21
C ILE A 708 -0.76 0.17 12.35
N GLY A 709 -0.06 1.06 13.07
CA GLY A 709 -0.61 1.97 14.08
C GLY A 709 -1.15 1.32 15.36
N SER A 710 -1.33 -0.02 15.40
CA SER A 710 -1.89 -0.76 16.55
C SER A 710 -0.97 -1.89 16.98
N GLN A 711 -0.60 -1.94 18.27
CA GLN A 711 0.23 -3.00 18.83
C GLN A 711 -0.42 -4.39 18.69
N LYS A 712 -1.75 -4.47 18.88
CA LYS A 712 -2.48 -5.75 18.75
C LYS A 712 -2.43 -6.27 17.31
N LEU A 713 -2.65 -5.39 16.35
CA LEU A 713 -2.64 -5.75 14.93
C LEU A 713 -1.21 -6.07 14.45
N PHE A 714 -0.19 -5.41 14.99
CA PHE A 714 1.21 -5.72 14.72
C PHE A 714 1.57 -7.15 15.13
N TRP A 715 1.26 -7.54 16.37
CA TRP A 715 1.53 -8.90 16.83
C TRP A 715 0.68 -9.95 16.11
N LEU A 716 -0.55 -9.60 15.75
CA LEU A 716 -1.38 -10.44 14.90
C LEU A 716 -0.75 -10.65 13.52
N ALA A 717 -0.18 -9.60 12.90
CA ALA A 717 0.51 -9.70 11.62
C ALA A 717 1.72 -10.64 11.69
N ILE A 718 2.55 -10.50 12.72
CA ILE A 718 3.70 -11.36 12.93
C ILE A 718 3.27 -12.82 13.16
N ALA A 719 2.31 -13.05 14.07
CA ALA A 719 1.79 -14.39 14.34
C ALA A 719 1.13 -15.02 13.10
N TYR A 720 0.42 -14.23 12.31
CA TYR A 720 -0.20 -14.68 11.07
C TYR A 720 0.85 -15.13 10.04
N GLN A 721 1.89 -14.34 9.81
CA GLN A 721 2.94 -14.69 8.85
C GLN A 721 3.74 -15.92 9.29
N ILE A 722 4.13 -16.01 10.57
CA ILE A 722 4.81 -17.21 11.09
C ILE A 722 3.90 -18.43 11.02
N GLY A 723 2.65 -18.30 11.47
CA GLY A 723 1.70 -19.42 11.46
C GLY A 723 1.35 -19.92 10.07
N LEU A 724 1.26 -18.99 9.09
CA LEU A 724 1.02 -19.35 7.70
C LEU A 724 2.23 -20.06 7.09
N SER A 725 3.44 -19.50 7.25
CA SER A 725 4.67 -20.08 6.71
C SER A 725 4.94 -21.47 7.28
N TYR A 726 4.81 -21.60 8.61
CA TYR A 726 4.97 -22.88 9.27
C TYR A 726 3.92 -23.91 8.86
N GLY A 727 2.64 -23.50 8.79
CA GLY A 727 1.55 -24.38 8.41
C GLY A 727 1.64 -24.87 6.97
N VAL A 728 2.03 -24.02 6.01
CA VAL A 728 2.22 -24.42 4.61
C VAL A 728 3.42 -25.36 4.48
N ALA A 729 4.56 -25.03 5.08
CA ALA A 729 5.75 -25.88 5.06
C ALA A 729 5.49 -27.23 5.71
N LEU A 730 4.79 -27.27 6.86
CA LEU A 730 4.35 -28.48 7.52
C LEU A 730 3.45 -29.34 6.63
N ALA A 731 2.46 -28.70 5.99
CA ALA A 731 1.57 -29.41 5.08
C ALA A 731 2.34 -30.05 3.92
N VAL A 732 3.23 -29.30 3.26
CA VAL A 732 4.00 -29.82 2.13
C VAL A 732 4.89 -30.99 2.55
N TYR A 733 5.62 -30.87 3.66
CA TYR A 733 6.48 -31.94 4.16
C TYR A 733 5.69 -33.18 4.56
N GLN A 734 4.66 -33.02 5.40
CA GLN A 734 3.90 -34.15 5.94
C GLN A 734 3.08 -34.89 4.86
N PHE A 735 2.49 -34.15 3.91
CA PHE A 735 1.82 -34.80 2.76
C PHE A 735 2.82 -35.41 1.81
N GLY A 736 4.00 -34.81 1.62
CA GLY A 736 5.09 -35.42 0.87
C GLY A 736 5.51 -36.77 1.48
N LEU A 737 5.64 -36.86 2.81
CA LEU A 737 5.93 -38.12 3.51
C LEU A 737 4.86 -39.20 3.30
N LEU A 738 3.58 -38.83 3.34
CA LEU A 738 2.48 -39.76 3.05
C LEU A 738 2.54 -40.28 1.60
N CYS A 739 2.90 -39.44 0.63
CA CYS A 739 3.05 -39.84 -0.77
C CYS A 739 4.21 -40.84 -0.97
N ILE A 740 5.23 -40.82 -0.13
CA ILE A 740 6.37 -41.74 -0.16
C ILE A 740 6.00 -43.07 0.57
N GLY A 741 4.89 -43.10 1.32
CA GLY A 741 4.44 -44.29 2.04
C GLY A 741 4.90 -44.35 3.51
N GLU A 742 5.35 -43.24 4.07
CA GLU A 742 5.69 -43.16 5.51
C GLU A 742 4.43 -43.25 6.38
N PRO A 743 4.56 -43.76 7.62
CA PRO A 743 3.43 -43.91 8.52
C PRO A 743 2.85 -42.57 8.97
N PHE A 744 1.55 -42.58 9.25
CA PHE A 744 0.85 -41.42 9.79
C PHE A 744 1.42 -40.99 11.15
N THR A 745 1.84 -39.75 11.24
CA THR A 745 2.42 -39.16 12.48
C THR A 745 1.44 -38.18 13.13
N LEU A 746 1.71 -37.79 14.39
CA LEU A 746 0.94 -36.76 15.06
C LEU A 746 0.95 -35.45 14.25
N TRP A 747 2.09 -35.10 13.64
CA TRP A 747 2.26 -33.87 12.85
C TRP A 747 1.48 -33.91 11.53
N THR A 748 1.30 -35.08 10.95
CA THR A 748 0.39 -35.29 9.80
C THR A 748 -1.04 -34.95 10.19
N GLY A 749 -1.46 -35.36 11.40
CA GLY A 749 -2.78 -35.00 11.95
C GLY A 749 -2.92 -33.48 12.15
N VAL A 750 -1.88 -32.80 12.65
CA VAL A 750 -1.85 -31.34 12.80
C VAL A 750 -1.93 -30.63 11.43
N ALA A 751 -1.20 -31.12 10.43
CA ALA A 751 -1.24 -30.57 9.07
C ALA A 751 -2.64 -30.68 8.45
N ILE A 752 -3.30 -31.84 8.59
CA ILE A 752 -4.68 -32.04 8.14
C ILE A 752 -5.63 -31.09 8.88
N ALA A 753 -5.54 -30.98 10.20
CA ALA A 753 -6.38 -30.09 10.99
C ALA A 753 -6.21 -28.64 10.55
N TRP A 754 -4.98 -28.19 10.29
CA TRP A 754 -4.68 -26.86 9.79
C TRP A 754 -5.31 -26.60 8.42
N LEU A 755 -5.20 -27.55 7.47
CA LEU A 755 -5.86 -27.44 6.17
C LEU A 755 -7.38 -27.45 6.26
N LEU A 756 -7.96 -28.26 7.18
CA LEU A 756 -9.39 -28.25 7.42
C LEU A 756 -9.89 -26.90 7.97
N VAL A 757 -9.12 -26.26 8.84
CA VAL A 757 -9.42 -24.90 9.33
C VAL A 757 -9.41 -23.90 8.17
N ILE A 758 -8.42 -23.95 7.29
CA ILE A 758 -8.38 -23.09 6.10
C ILE A 758 -9.57 -23.38 5.18
N ALA A 759 -9.85 -24.65 4.90
CA ALA A 759 -11.00 -25.06 4.08
C ALA A 759 -12.33 -24.59 4.70
N TYR A 760 -12.48 -24.73 6.01
CA TYR A 760 -13.65 -24.20 6.73
C TYR A 760 -13.80 -22.67 6.52
N ILE A 761 -12.70 -21.91 6.66
CA ILE A 761 -12.73 -20.46 6.45
C ILE A 761 -13.05 -20.13 4.98
N LEU A 762 -12.51 -20.87 4.04
CA LEU A 762 -12.71 -20.62 2.61
C LEU A 762 -14.14 -20.96 2.14
N PHE A 763 -14.70 -22.09 2.55
CA PHE A 763 -15.93 -22.61 1.96
C PHE A 763 -17.16 -22.45 2.84
N ILE A 764 -17.01 -22.52 4.15
CA ILE A 764 -18.15 -22.58 5.08
C ILE A 764 -18.38 -21.24 5.76
N LYS A 765 -17.33 -20.52 6.14
CA LYS A 765 -17.46 -19.23 6.79
C LYS A 765 -18.00 -18.22 5.78
N LYS A 766 -19.33 -17.96 5.84
CA LYS A 766 -19.94 -16.84 5.11
C LYS A 766 -19.36 -15.54 5.65
N ALA A 767 -18.97 -14.65 4.76
CA ALA A 767 -18.68 -13.28 5.17
C ALA A 767 -19.92 -12.73 5.89
N PRO A 768 -19.81 -12.14 7.09
CA PRO A 768 -20.94 -11.56 7.76
C PRO A 768 -21.62 -10.58 6.81
N GLN A 769 -22.93 -10.68 6.60
CA GLN A 769 -23.66 -9.72 5.77
C GLN A 769 -23.55 -8.36 6.45
N THR A 770 -23.06 -7.35 5.72
CA THR A 770 -23.07 -5.97 6.20
C THR A 770 -24.49 -5.46 6.15
N GLN A 771 -25.12 -5.46 7.28
CA GLN A 771 -26.31 -4.67 7.57
C GLN A 771 -26.01 -3.66 8.69
N GLU A 772 -24.78 -3.20 8.78
CA GLU A 772 -24.44 -2.04 9.59
C GLU A 772 -24.00 -0.95 8.63
N ALA A 773 -24.97 -0.17 8.15
CA ALA A 773 -24.73 1.23 7.86
C ALA A 773 -24.03 1.76 9.11
N ILE A 774 -22.87 2.42 8.95
CA ILE A 774 -22.19 3.07 10.07
C ILE A 774 -23.17 4.13 10.56
N SER A 775 -23.83 3.84 11.66
CA SER A 775 -24.83 4.72 12.24
C SER A 775 -24.11 5.75 13.10
N PHE A 776 -24.36 7.01 12.84
CA PHE A 776 -23.82 8.11 13.62
C PHE A 776 -24.87 8.58 14.64
N GLU A 777 -24.53 8.60 15.91
CA GLU A 777 -25.25 9.39 16.90
C GLU A 777 -24.81 10.87 16.75
N PHE A 778 -25.68 11.67 16.16
CA PHE A 778 -25.59 13.10 16.29
C PHE A 778 -26.06 13.46 17.70
N ILE A 779 -25.12 13.69 18.61
CA ILE A 779 -25.44 14.20 19.94
C ILE A 779 -25.58 15.72 19.81
N LYS A 780 -26.81 16.21 19.85
CA LYS A 780 -27.09 17.59 20.19
C LYS A 780 -27.22 17.71 21.71
N GLU A 781 -26.37 18.48 22.36
CA GLU A 781 -26.72 19.29 23.52
C GLU A 781 -26.91 20.74 23.06
#